data_11bec85f6685261b5e621d2cc1967161
#
_entry.id   11bec85f6685261b5e621d2cc1967161
#
_cell.length_a   1.000
_cell.length_b   1.000
_cell.length_c   1.000
_cell.angle_alpha   90.00
_cell.angle_beta   90.00
_cell.angle_gamma   90.00
#
_symmetry.space_group_name_H-M   'P 1'
#
loop_
_entity.id
_entity.type
_entity.pdbx_description
1 polymer ?
#
loop_
_entity_poly.entity_id
_entity_poly.type
_entity_poly.pdbx_seq_one_letter_code
_entity_poly.pdbx_strand_id
1 'polypeptide(L)'
;MAKQYIKIRGANEHNLKNISIDIPRNELVVLTGLSGSGKSSLAFDTIYAEGQRRYMESLSSYARQFLGQMEKPDVESIEGLSPAISIDQKSTNRNPRSTVGTVTEIYDYMRLLYARIGIPHCPKCGREIRRQTVDQMVDQIMALPERTKIQLLAPVVRGRKGRHEKVLEQAKKSGYVRVRVDGSLYELSEEITLDKNIKHNIEIVVDRLVVKPGIEKRLSDSIETVMGLSNGLMLTDTAVRDENGEEKHDTLTFSQNFACPDCGISVDEVEPRSFSFNNPFGACPDCFGLGYKMEFDEDLMIPDKSLSINQGAITAMGWQSCTDKTSFSGAILNALAKEYDFSLDTPFEDYPKEIHDILIYGTGGKVVKVYYRGQRGEGIYDIAFEGLIQSMNRKYRETFSDSMKAEYETFMRITPCPACKGQRLKKESLAVTVGGKNIFEATDMSIVKFREFIDALELTPMQQAIGAPILKEIRARISFLINVGLEYLSLSRATGTLSGGEAQRIRLATQIGSGLVGVAYILDEPSIGLHQRDNDKLLDTLKHLRDLGNSVLVVEHDEDTMRAADCIVDIGPGAGEHGGEVVAIGTAEEIMKNEKSITGAYLSGRIQIPVPSERRKPAGWLTVKGAAENNLKNIDVKFPLGVMTCVTGVSGSGKSSLVNEILYKALAKKLNRAHTIPGKHKSIEGVEQLDKIIAIDQSPIGRTPRSNPATYTGAFDLIRDLFAASTDAKAKGYNKGRFSFNKKGGRCEACSGDGIIKIEMHFLPDVYVPCEVCGGKRYNRETLEVKYKGKSIYDVLNMTVEEAMKFFENVPSIHRKIATLYDVGLSYIRLGQPSTELSGGEAQRIKLATELSKRGTGKTIYILDEPTTGLHFADVHRLIEILRRLSDGGNTVVVIEHNLDVIKTADYLIDIGPEGGEGGGTVIAKGTPEEVAATPGSYTGKYVKKYLNV
;
A
#
# COMPACT_ATOMS: atom_id res chain seq x y z
N MET A 1 -4.56 -31.87 33.18
CA MET A 1 -3.20 -31.31 33.30
C MET A 1 -3.28 -30.02 34.10
N ALA A 2 -2.31 -29.73 34.99
CA ALA A 2 -2.30 -28.47 35.73
C ALA A 2 -2.12 -27.32 34.73
N LYS A 3 -2.91 -26.24 34.86
CA LYS A 3 -2.79 -25.04 34.03
C LYS A 3 -1.36 -24.53 34.13
N GLN A 4 -0.68 -24.33 32.98
CA GLN A 4 0.61 -23.69 32.92
C GLN A 4 0.39 -22.18 32.73
N TYR A 5 1.20 -21.35 33.33
CA TYR A 5 1.05 -19.89 33.28
C TYR A 5 2.32 -19.23 32.75
N ILE A 6 2.14 -18.14 32.03
CA ILE A 6 3.16 -17.12 31.83
C ILE A 6 3.12 -16.23 33.06
N LYS A 7 4.14 -16.32 33.91
CA LYS A 7 4.22 -15.56 35.15
C LYS A 7 5.06 -14.32 34.97
N ILE A 8 4.44 -13.17 35.05
CA ILE A 8 5.10 -11.87 34.93
C ILE A 8 5.22 -11.28 36.32
N ARG A 9 6.40 -10.72 36.65
CA ARG A 9 6.65 -10.06 37.93
C ARG A 9 7.31 -8.73 37.68
N GLY A 10 6.76 -7.67 38.27
CA GLY A 10 7.38 -6.37 38.26
C GLY A 10 7.44 -5.70 36.90
N ALA A 11 6.44 -5.83 36.05
CA ALA A 11 6.42 -5.12 34.76
C ALA A 11 6.16 -3.63 34.95
N ASN A 12 7.10 -2.80 34.48
CA ASN A 12 7.11 -1.36 34.72
C ASN A 12 7.36 -0.55 33.44
N GLU A 13 7.08 -1.15 32.27
CA GLU A 13 7.30 -0.52 30.96
C GLU A 13 6.30 0.62 30.74
N HIS A 14 6.78 1.78 30.29
CA HIS A 14 6.00 2.99 30.03
C HIS A 14 5.12 3.45 31.23
N ASN A 15 3.81 3.21 31.17
CA ASN A 15 2.87 3.58 32.21
C ASN A 15 2.46 2.43 33.12
N LEU A 16 3.03 1.25 32.95
CA LEU A 16 2.74 0.11 33.83
C LEU A 16 3.27 0.36 35.25
N LYS A 17 2.49 -0.04 36.25
CA LYS A 17 2.78 0.22 37.67
C LYS A 17 3.17 -1.07 38.38
N ASN A 18 4.36 -1.58 38.08
CA ASN A 18 4.90 -2.79 38.73
C ASN A 18 3.94 -3.98 38.70
N ILE A 19 3.41 -4.28 37.50
CA ILE A 19 2.40 -5.32 37.33
C ILE A 19 2.99 -6.70 37.58
N SER A 20 2.32 -7.48 38.46
CA SER A 20 2.57 -8.90 38.66
C SER A 20 1.31 -9.70 38.34
N ILE A 21 1.38 -10.58 37.33
CA ILE A 21 0.22 -11.28 36.78
C ILE A 21 0.59 -12.68 36.29
N ASP A 22 -0.34 -13.62 36.42
CA ASP A 22 -0.24 -14.99 35.91
C ASP A 22 -1.23 -15.16 34.75
N ILE A 23 -0.73 -15.19 33.51
CA ILE A 23 -1.54 -15.37 32.29
C ILE A 23 -1.57 -16.85 31.90
N PRO A 24 -2.73 -17.45 31.68
CA PRO A 24 -2.80 -18.88 31.34
C PRO A 24 -2.21 -19.14 29.94
N ARG A 25 -1.51 -20.28 29.80
CA ARG A 25 -0.96 -20.73 28.52
C ARG A 25 -1.95 -21.61 27.77
N ASN A 26 -1.78 -21.65 26.45
CA ASN A 26 -2.63 -22.46 25.55
C ASN A 26 -4.12 -22.10 25.64
N GLU A 27 -4.39 -20.86 25.94
CA GLU A 27 -5.73 -20.28 26.01
C GLU A 27 -5.79 -19.01 25.11
N LEU A 28 -7.00 -18.60 24.74
CA LEU A 28 -7.29 -17.33 24.10
C LEU A 28 -7.46 -16.29 25.21
N VAL A 29 -6.47 -15.40 25.34
CA VAL A 29 -6.43 -14.35 26.35
C VAL A 29 -6.65 -13.00 25.71
N VAL A 30 -7.64 -12.24 26.16
CA VAL A 30 -7.91 -10.89 25.70
C VAL A 30 -7.39 -9.87 26.70
N LEU A 31 -6.54 -8.95 26.24
CA LEU A 31 -6.06 -7.79 26.98
C LEU A 31 -6.94 -6.59 26.59
N THR A 32 -7.69 -6.05 27.52
CA THR A 32 -8.65 -4.95 27.28
C THR A 32 -8.45 -3.80 28.26
N GLY A 33 -9.20 -2.70 28.07
CA GLY A 33 -9.15 -1.47 28.87
C GLY A 33 -9.16 -0.20 28.03
N LEU A 34 -9.19 0.95 28.65
CA LEU A 34 -9.24 2.26 27.97
C LEU A 34 -8.05 2.46 27.01
N SER A 35 -8.22 3.31 26.00
CA SER A 35 -7.11 3.75 25.17
C SER A 35 -6.03 4.43 26.04
N GLY A 36 -4.76 4.02 25.88
CA GLY A 36 -3.65 4.51 26.71
C GLY A 36 -3.58 3.92 28.13
N SER A 37 -4.33 2.85 28.46
CA SER A 37 -4.27 2.20 29.78
C SER A 37 -3.02 1.35 30.01
N GLY A 38 -2.24 1.01 28.99
CA GLY A 38 -1.02 0.19 29.12
C GLY A 38 -1.13 -1.24 28.51
N LYS A 39 -2.22 -1.53 27.79
CA LYS A 39 -2.41 -2.85 27.13
C LYS A 39 -1.26 -3.23 26.22
N SER A 40 -0.93 -2.33 25.28
CA SER A 40 0.14 -2.56 24.31
C SER A 40 1.50 -2.62 24.98
N SER A 41 1.73 -1.82 26.04
CA SER A 41 2.94 -1.88 26.85
C SER A 41 3.14 -3.24 27.50
N LEU A 42 2.06 -3.87 28.01
CA LEU A 42 2.14 -5.22 28.55
C LEU A 42 2.33 -6.27 27.45
N ALA A 43 1.53 -6.20 26.37
CA ALA A 43 1.52 -7.21 25.32
C ALA A 43 2.79 -7.18 24.45
N PHE A 44 3.15 -5.99 23.92
CA PHE A 44 4.21 -5.86 22.92
C PHE A 44 5.54 -5.44 23.56
N ASP A 45 5.53 -4.38 24.38
CA ASP A 45 6.78 -3.83 24.94
C ASP A 45 7.34 -4.67 26.09
N THR A 46 6.51 -5.53 26.73
CA THR A 46 6.93 -6.44 27.80
C THR A 46 6.98 -7.90 27.34
N ILE A 47 5.82 -8.51 27.02
CA ILE A 47 5.73 -9.97 26.75
C ILE A 47 6.41 -10.33 25.45
N TYR A 48 6.05 -9.66 24.35
CA TYR A 48 6.65 -9.93 23.04
C TYR A 48 8.13 -9.56 23.01
N ALA A 49 8.51 -8.40 23.54
CA ALA A 49 9.89 -7.93 23.56
C ALA A 49 10.80 -8.92 24.29
N GLU A 50 10.38 -9.44 25.46
CA GLU A 50 11.16 -10.44 26.20
C GLU A 50 11.20 -11.78 25.47
N GLY A 51 10.10 -12.23 24.87
CA GLY A 51 10.06 -13.45 24.05
C GLY A 51 11.01 -13.37 22.86
N GLN A 52 11.02 -12.26 22.16
CA GLN A 52 11.91 -11.98 21.02
C GLN A 52 13.37 -11.92 21.49
N ARG A 53 13.65 -11.22 22.60
CA ARG A 53 15.01 -11.11 23.18
C ARG A 53 15.58 -12.50 23.49
N ARG A 54 14.82 -13.36 24.16
CA ARG A 54 15.25 -14.74 24.49
C ARG A 54 15.48 -15.59 23.25
N TYR A 55 14.63 -15.44 22.23
CA TYR A 55 14.82 -16.12 20.96
C TYR A 55 16.13 -15.68 20.31
N MET A 56 16.38 -14.35 20.25
CA MET A 56 17.59 -13.78 19.71
C MET A 56 18.85 -14.23 20.46
N GLU A 57 18.79 -14.32 21.79
CA GLU A 57 19.89 -14.83 22.60
C GLU A 57 20.24 -16.31 22.33
N SER A 58 19.24 -17.09 21.89
CA SER A 58 19.43 -18.50 21.51
C SER A 58 20.16 -18.68 20.17
N LEU A 59 20.23 -17.63 19.35
CA LEU A 59 20.91 -17.64 18.06
C LEU A 59 22.44 -17.57 18.18
N SER A 60 23.13 -17.99 17.11
CA SER A 60 24.59 -17.91 17.06
C SER A 60 25.10 -16.45 17.21
N SER A 61 26.32 -16.28 17.73
CA SER A 61 26.94 -14.94 17.87
C SER A 61 27.02 -14.19 16.54
N TYR A 62 27.20 -14.91 15.43
CA TYR A 62 27.18 -14.34 14.09
C TYR A 62 25.81 -13.76 13.72
N ALA A 63 24.73 -14.51 13.92
CA ALA A 63 23.37 -14.04 13.66
C ALA A 63 23.01 -12.82 14.53
N ARG A 64 23.41 -12.81 15.80
CA ARG A 64 23.19 -11.68 16.72
C ARG A 64 23.87 -10.38 16.27
N GLN A 65 25.05 -10.46 15.64
CA GLN A 65 25.72 -9.26 15.09
C GLN A 65 24.91 -8.58 13.97
N PHE A 66 24.16 -9.34 13.19
CA PHE A 66 23.32 -8.79 12.12
C PHE A 66 21.97 -8.27 12.60
N LEU A 67 21.41 -8.89 13.65
CA LEU A 67 20.06 -8.60 14.12
C LEU A 67 20.02 -7.53 15.24
N GLY A 68 21.19 -7.15 15.76
CA GLY A 68 21.31 -6.16 16.84
C GLY A 68 21.01 -6.75 18.23
N GLN A 69 21.39 -6.02 19.27
CA GLN A 69 20.98 -6.34 20.64
C GLN A 69 19.63 -5.66 20.92
N MET A 70 18.67 -6.45 21.38
CA MET A 70 17.42 -5.92 21.91
C MET A 70 17.61 -5.54 23.38
N GLU A 71 17.12 -4.37 23.76
CA GLU A 71 17.10 -3.95 25.14
C GLU A 71 16.20 -4.88 25.96
N LYS A 72 16.57 -5.14 27.20
CA LYS A 72 15.72 -5.90 28.12
C LYS A 72 14.56 -5.00 28.52
N PRO A 73 13.29 -5.44 28.41
CA PRO A 73 12.17 -4.67 28.90
C PRO A 73 12.28 -4.47 30.42
N ASP A 74 11.68 -3.38 30.90
CA ASP A 74 11.64 -3.05 32.34
C ASP A 74 10.67 -3.99 33.07
N VAL A 75 11.18 -5.18 33.40
CA VAL A 75 10.46 -6.25 34.08
C VAL A 75 11.43 -7.04 34.94
N GLU A 76 11.02 -7.39 36.15
CA GLU A 76 11.85 -8.19 37.05
C GLU A 76 12.06 -9.60 36.49
N SER A 77 10.99 -10.32 36.17
CA SER A 77 11.08 -11.64 35.57
C SER A 77 9.83 -12.03 34.81
N ILE A 78 10.02 -12.88 33.76
CA ILE A 78 8.92 -13.56 33.06
C ILE A 78 9.28 -15.04 32.98
N GLU A 79 8.44 -15.89 33.57
CA GLU A 79 8.59 -17.35 33.52
C GLU A 79 7.53 -17.97 32.62
N GLY A 80 7.82 -19.14 32.04
CA GLY A 80 6.87 -19.92 31.23
C GLY A 80 6.58 -19.32 29.85
N LEU A 81 7.34 -18.33 29.38
CA LEU A 81 7.16 -17.70 28.09
C LEU A 81 7.62 -18.63 26.95
N SER A 82 6.74 -18.86 25.98
CA SER A 82 7.05 -19.54 24.71
C SER A 82 7.69 -18.57 23.71
N PRO A 83 8.30 -19.07 22.61
CA PRO A 83 8.68 -18.21 21.49
C PRO A 83 7.49 -17.36 21.06
N ALA A 84 7.70 -16.05 20.92
CA ALA A 84 6.62 -15.11 20.68
C ALA A 84 6.62 -14.60 19.22
N ILE A 85 5.43 -14.53 18.62
CA ILE A 85 5.21 -13.97 17.29
C ILE A 85 4.22 -12.80 17.41
N SER A 86 4.61 -11.63 16.93
CA SER A 86 3.76 -10.44 16.89
C SER A 86 3.07 -10.30 15.55
N ILE A 87 1.78 -9.96 15.57
CA ILE A 87 0.98 -9.59 14.41
C ILE A 87 0.38 -8.20 14.67
N ASP A 88 1.19 -7.18 14.41
CA ASP A 88 0.83 -5.78 14.63
C ASP A 88 0.14 -5.14 13.41
N GLN A 89 -0.47 -3.98 13.62
CA GLN A 89 -1.14 -3.21 12.57
C GLN A 89 -0.19 -2.27 11.79
N LYS A 90 0.93 -1.86 12.40
CA LYS A 90 1.74 -0.71 11.94
C LYS A 90 2.57 -0.95 10.68
N SER A 91 2.87 -2.17 10.28
CA SER A 91 3.80 -2.47 9.20
C SER A 91 3.09 -2.82 7.88
N THR A 92 2.56 -1.83 7.18
CA THR A 92 2.22 -2.03 5.75
C THR A 92 3.52 -2.02 4.94
N ASN A 93 3.80 -3.12 4.27
CA ASN A 93 4.95 -3.19 3.35
C ASN A 93 4.71 -2.24 2.16
N ARG A 94 5.45 -1.13 2.11
CA ARG A 94 5.35 -0.14 1.04
C ARG A 94 6.11 -0.51 -0.24
N ASN A 95 6.67 -1.72 -0.31
CA ASN A 95 7.35 -2.15 -1.51
C ASN A 95 6.35 -2.31 -2.67
N PRO A 96 6.47 -1.53 -3.76
CA PRO A 96 5.52 -1.54 -4.86
C PRO A 96 5.49 -2.89 -5.63
N ARG A 97 6.48 -3.74 -5.41
CA ARG A 97 6.54 -5.07 -6.01
C ARG A 97 5.88 -6.15 -5.16
N SER A 98 5.61 -5.89 -3.87
CA SER A 98 4.94 -6.86 -3.02
C SER A 98 3.46 -6.97 -3.37
N THR A 99 2.96 -8.21 -3.48
CA THR A 99 1.55 -8.54 -3.71
C THR A 99 1.04 -9.49 -2.64
N VAL A 100 -0.27 -9.64 -2.51
CA VAL A 100 -0.88 -10.64 -1.62
C VAL A 100 -0.28 -12.02 -1.89
N GLY A 101 -0.18 -12.43 -3.16
CA GLY A 101 0.39 -13.72 -3.53
C GLY A 101 1.86 -13.92 -3.12
N THR A 102 2.68 -12.85 -3.15
CA THR A 102 4.09 -12.96 -2.73
C THR A 102 4.26 -12.99 -1.21
N VAL A 103 3.45 -12.26 -0.47
CA VAL A 103 3.52 -12.24 1.01
C VAL A 103 3.00 -13.55 1.60
N THR A 104 2.00 -14.17 0.96
CA THR A 104 1.44 -15.47 1.37
C THR A 104 2.22 -16.66 0.82
N GLU A 105 3.29 -16.43 0.07
CA GLU A 105 4.10 -17.44 -0.63
C GLU A 105 3.32 -18.26 -1.69
N ILE A 106 2.01 -18.01 -1.87
CA ILE A 106 1.21 -18.70 -2.88
C ILE A 106 1.79 -18.49 -4.28
N TYR A 107 2.30 -17.28 -4.55
CA TYR A 107 2.89 -16.96 -5.85
C TYR A 107 4.14 -17.79 -6.13
N ASP A 108 4.92 -18.19 -5.14
CA ASP A 108 6.10 -19.04 -5.29
C ASP A 108 5.70 -20.47 -5.71
N TYR A 109 4.64 -21.00 -5.11
CA TYR A 109 4.05 -22.26 -5.54
C TYR A 109 3.42 -22.18 -6.94
N MET A 110 2.80 -21.04 -7.28
CA MET A 110 2.26 -20.80 -8.63
C MET A 110 3.37 -20.78 -9.67
N ARG A 111 4.48 -20.10 -9.40
CA ARG A 111 5.65 -20.10 -10.31
C ARG A 111 6.18 -21.52 -10.54
N LEU A 112 6.24 -22.32 -9.48
CA LEU A 112 6.66 -23.71 -9.56
C LEU A 112 5.66 -24.55 -10.38
N LEU A 113 4.37 -24.38 -10.14
CA LEU A 113 3.29 -25.07 -10.86
C LEU A 113 3.37 -24.79 -12.35
N TYR A 114 3.41 -23.50 -12.74
CA TYR A 114 3.48 -23.10 -14.15
C TYR A 114 4.75 -23.53 -14.84
N ALA A 115 5.88 -23.57 -14.13
CA ALA A 115 7.14 -24.08 -14.68
C ALA A 115 7.14 -25.58 -14.88
N ARG A 116 6.36 -26.36 -14.11
CA ARG A 116 6.40 -27.83 -14.15
C ARG A 116 5.30 -28.45 -14.98
N ILE A 117 4.10 -27.90 -14.97
CA ILE A 117 2.94 -28.44 -15.67
C ILE A 117 2.33 -27.49 -16.71
N GLY A 118 2.85 -26.26 -16.79
CA GLY A 118 2.36 -25.25 -17.74
C GLY A 118 2.63 -25.65 -19.19
N ILE A 119 1.68 -25.31 -20.05
CA ILE A 119 1.73 -25.53 -21.49
C ILE A 119 2.14 -24.20 -22.14
N PRO A 120 3.32 -24.11 -22.76
CA PRO A 120 3.75 -22.91 -23.45
C PRO A 120 3.03 -22.72 -24.79
N HIS A 121 2.69 -21.49 -25.09
CA HIS A 121 2.08 -21.08 -26.35
C HIS A 121 2.94 -19.99 -27.02
N CYS A 122 2.78 -19.86 -28.30
CA CYS A 122 3.45 -18.81 -29.06
C CYS A 122 2.90 -17.44 -28.68
N PRO A 123 3.71 -16.48 -28.22
CA PRO A 123 3.24 -15.17 -27.84
C PRO A 123 2.69 -14.33 -29.01
N LYS A 124 2.92 -14.76 -30.27
CA LYS A 124 2.48 -14.07 -31.48
C LYS A 124 1.20 -14.67 -32.06
N CYS A 125 1.14 -15.99 -32.21
CA CYS A 125 -0.01 -16.66 -32.85
C CYS A 125 -0.87 -17.49 -31.88
N GLY A 126 -0.48 -17.65 -30.62
CA GLY A 126 -1.24 -18.40 -29.61
C GLY A 126 -1.19 -19.93 -29.77
N ARG A 127 -0.48 -20.47 -30.75
CA ARG A 127 -0.38 -21.91 -30.95
C ARG A 127 0.41 -22.56 -29.80
N GLU A 128 -0.01 -23.74 -29.38
CA GLU A 128 0.73 -24.54 -28.41
C GLU A 128 2.11 -24.91 -28.94
N ILE A 129 3.14 -24.73 -28.15
CA ILE A 129 4.53 -25.03 -28.46
C ILE A 129 4.91 -26.33 -27.76
N ARG A 130 5.32 -27.32 -28.51
CA ARG A 130 5.83 -28.59 -28.00
C ARG A 130 7.30 -28.75 -28.34
N ARG A 131 8.02 -29.57 -27.56
CA ARG A 131 9.34 -30.02 -27.93
C ARG A 131 9.25 -30.83 -29.20
N GLN A 132 10.07 -30.54 -30.17
CA GLN A 132 10.16 -31.32 -31.39
C GLN A 132 11.17 -32.46 -31.21
N THR A 133 10.79 -33.65 -31.58
CA THR A 133 11.75 -34.79 -31.67
C THR A 133 12.57 -34.71 -32.98
N VAL A 134 13.74 -35.34 -33.01
CA VAL A 134 14.56 -35.39 -34.22
C VAL A 134 13.75 -35.94 -35.40
N ASP A 135 12.93 -36.96 -35.17
CA ASP A 135 12.09 -37.56 -36.22
C ASP A 135 11.09 -36.55 -36.78
N GLN A 136 10.42 -35.75 -35.91
CA GLN A 136 9.49 -34.70 -36.35
C GLN A 136 10.21 -33.62 -37.18
N MET A 137 11.46 -33.29 -36.84
CA MET A 137 12.23 -32.30 -37.57
C MET A 137 12.62 -32.85 -38.95
N VAL A 138 13.03 -34.15 -39.02
CA VAL A 138 13.28 -34.87 -40.27
C VAL A 138 12.04 -34.87 -41.16
N ASP A 139 10.88 -35.25 -40.62
CA ASP A 139 9.61 -35.27 -41.37
C ASP A 139 9.23 -33.88 -41.91
N GLN A 140 9.39 -32.83 -41.13
CA GLN A 140 9.12 -31.47 -41.60
C GLN A 140 10.08 -30.98 -42.68
N ILE A 141 11.37 -31.33 -42.57
CA ILE A 141 12.36 -30.98 -43.59
C ILE A 141 12.12 -31.80 -44.86
N MET A 142 11.77 -33.09 -44.74
CA MET A 142 11.46 -33.96 -45.89
C MET A 142 10.15 -33.59 -46.59
N ALA A 143 9.25 -32.84 -45.90
CA ALA A 143 8.01 -32.32 -46.51
C ALA A 143 8.26 -31.09 -47.40
N LEU A 144 9.48 -30.54 -47.43
CA LEU A 144 9.85 -29.45 -48.34
C LEU A 144 9.89 -29.98 -49.79
N PRO A 145 9.72 -29.13 -50.82
CA PRO A 145 9.79 -29.53 -52.22
C PRO A 145 11.10 -30.29 -52.55
N GLU A 146 11.00 -31.32 -53.38
CA GLU A 146 12.19 -32.01 -53.86
C GLU A 146 13.18 -31.06 -54.52
N ARG A 147 14.50 -31.34 -54.30
CA ARG A 147 15.64 -30.51 -54.77
C ARG A 147 15.82 -29.18 -54.03
N THR A 148 15.05 -28.90 -52.96
CA THR A 148 15.34 -27.79 -52.10
C THR A 148 16.74 -27.95 -51.49
N LYS A 149 17.59 -26.92 -51.62
CA LYS A 149 18.89 -26.89 -50.96
C LYS A 149 18.69 -26.43 -49.52
N ILE A 150 19.25 -27.16 -48.60
CA ILE A 150 19.17 -26.84 -47.15
C ILE A 150 20.55 -26.74 -46.55
N GLN A 151 20.72 -25.81 -45.62
CA GLN A 151 21.91 -25.72 -44.75
C GLN A 151 21.46 -25.84 -43.28
N LEU A 152 22.06 -26.79 -42.57
CA LEU A 152 21.82 -26.99 -41.16
C LEU A 152 22.82 -26.17 -40.36
N LEU A 153 22.33 -25.27 -39.54
CA LEU A 153 23.09 -24.26 -38.79
C LEU A 153 22.93 -24.48 -37.29
N ALA A 154 24.03 -24.52 -36.55
CA ALA A 154 24.07 -24.58 -35.10
C ALA A 154 24.34 -23.18 -34.52
N PRO A 155 23.37 -22.49 -33.94
CA PRO A 155 23.57 -21.19 -33.31
C PRO A 155 24.27 -21.32 -31.95
N VAL A 156 25.60 -21.06 -31.95
CA VAL A 156 26.45 -21.17 -30.75
C VAL A 156 26.61 -19.87 -29.99
N VAL A 157 26.41 -18.71 -30.64
CA VAL A 157 26.36 -17.39 -30.01
C VAL A 157 25.12 -16.65 -30.52
N ARG A 158 24.31 -16.11 -29.60
CA ARG A 158 23.08 -15.37 -29.91
C ARG A 158 23.05 -14.06 -29.17
N GLY A 159 23.17 -12.95 -29.87
CA GLY A 159 23.04 -11.59 -29.37
C GLY A 159 23.97 -11.24 -28.20
N ARG A 160 25.19 -11.82 -28.17
CA ARG A 160 26.18 -11.58 -27.12
C ARG A 160 27.30 -10.68 -27.61
N LYS A 161 27.70 -9.72 -26.77
CA LYS A 161 28.91 -8.88 -27.02
C LYS A 161 30.17 -9.72 -26.79
N GLY A 162 31.19 -9.46 -27.58
CA GLY A 162 32.51 -10.11 -27.43
C GLY A 162 33.15 -10.45 -28.78
N ARG A 163 34.43 -10.71 -28.78
CA ARG A 163 35.16 -11.15 -29.99
C ARG A 163 34.93 -12.61 -30.34
N HIS A 164 34.50 -13.44 -29.40
CA HIS A 164 34.15 -14.84 -29.53
C HIS A 164 35.22 -15.74 -30.17
N GLU A 165 36.49 -15.29 -30.11
CA GLU A 165 37.66 -16.00 -30.73
C GLU A 165 37.72 -17.48 -30.31
N LYS A 166 37.51 -17.78 -29.02
CA LYS A 166 37.51 -19.16 -28.50
C LYS A 166 36.45 -20.05 -29.15
N VAL A 167 35.27 -19.52 -29.46
CA VAL A 167 34.15 -20.23 -30.08
C VAL A 167 34.53 -20.58 -31.55
N LEU A 168 35.07 -19.58 -32.24
CA LEU A 168 35.54 -19.78 -33.64
C LEU A 168 36.72 -20.76 -33.75
N GLU A 169 37.70 -20.65 -32.83
CA GLU A 169 38.79 -21.62 -32.76
C GLU A 169 38.33 -23.02 -32.45
N GLN A 170 37.38 -23.19 -31.53
CA GLN A 170 36.83 -24.48 -31.17
C GLN A 170 36.07 -25.09 -32.32
N ALA A 171 35.26 -24.33 -33.06
CA ALA A 171 34.61 -24.76 -34.27
C ALA A 171 35.62 -25.25 -35.35
N LYS A 172 36.70 -24.47 -35.53
CA LYS A 172 37.80 -24.84 -36.48
C LYS A 172 38.50 -26.11 -36.02
N LYS A 173 38.82 -26.31 -34.75
CA LYS A 173 39.44 -27.51 -34.17
C LYS A 173 38.53 -28.73 -34.28
N SER A 174 37.23 -28.55 -34.23
CA SER A 174 36.24 -29.62 -34.42
C SER A 174 36.00 -29.98 -35.87
N GLY A 175 36.69 -29.37 -36.82
CA GLY A 175 36.67 -29.75 -38.25
C GLY A 175 35.58 -29.06 -39.07
N TYR A 176 34.86 -28.09 -38.52
CA TYR A 176 33.89 -27.32 -39.29
C TYR A 176 34.62 -26.35 -40.23
N VAL A 177 34.05 -26.14 -41.42
CA VAL A 177 34.69 -25.37 -42.48
C VAL A 177 34.11 -23.94 -42.56
N ARG A 178 32.82 -23.79 -42.23
CA ARG A 178 32.09 -22.54 -42.44
C ARG A 178 31.27 -22.14 -41.22
N VAL A 179 31.15 -20.84 -41.06
CA VAL A 179 30.36 -20.20 -40.02
C VAL A 179 29.58 -19.03 -40.63
N ARG A 180 28.35 -18.84 -40.18
CA ARG A 180 27.58 -17.64 -40.48
C ARG A 180 27.68 -16.67 -39.29
N VAL A 181 28.17 -15.48 -39.56
CA VAL A 181 28.28 -14.40 -38.52
C VAL A 181 27.45 -13.23 -38.96
N ASP A 182 26.49 -12.85 -38.13
CA ASP A 182 25.57 -11.72 -38.36
C ASP A 182 24.89 -11.79 -39.73
N GLY A 183 24.54 -13.00 -40.17
CA GLY A 183 23.90 -13.27 -41.46
C GLY A 183 24.87 -13.46 -42.63
N SER A 184 26.15 -13.17 -42.50
CA SER A 184 27.15 -13.31 -43.53
C SER A 184 27.95 -14.62 -43.34
N LEU A 185 28.22 -15.32 -44.44
CA LEU A 185 28.93 -16.60 -44.45
C LEU A 185 30.44 -16.35 -44.55
N TYR A 186 31.22 -16.98 -43.68
CA TYR A 186 32.66 -16.91 -43.60
C TYR A 186 33.26 -18.33 -43.61
N GLU A 187 34.47 -18.47 -44.18
CA GLU A 187 35.27 -19.66 -44.02
C GLU A 187 36.09 -19.56 -42.72
N LEU A 188 36.10 -20.62 -41.92
CA LEU A 188 36.91 -20.68 -40.68
C LEU A 188 38.42 -20.72 -40.95
N SER A 189 38.84 -20.85 -42.23
CA SER A 189 40.22 -20.64 -42.68
C SER A 189 40.64 -19.18 -42.63
N GLU A 190 39.70 -18.27 -42.82
CA GLU A 190 39.91 -16.81 -42.82
C GLU A 190 40.02 -16.26 -41.40
N GLU A 191 40.67 -15.10 -41.27
CA GLU A 191 40.74 -14.39 -39.99
C GLU A 191 39.48 -13.57 -39.77
N ILE A 192 38.62 -14.02 -38.84
CA ILE A 192 37.35 -13.38 -38.52
C ILE A 192 37.54 -12.50 -37.29
N THR A 193 37.58 -11.19 -37.48
CA THR A 193 37.68 -10.19 -36.36
C THR A 193 36.34 -9.57 -36.05
N LEU A 194 35.88 -9.71 -34.78
CA LEU A 194 34.60 -9.20 -34.31
C LEU A 194 34.79 -8.05 -33.32
N ASP A 195 33.91 -7.05 -33.37
CA ASP A 195 33.94 -5.95 -32.44
C ASP A 195 33.37 -6.37 -31.07
N LYS A 196 34.19 -6.19 -30.02
CA LYS A 196 33.82 -6.56 -28.64
C LYS A 196 32.58 -5.82 -28.07
N ASN A 197 32.21 -4.67 -28.64
CA ASN A 197 31.13 -3.80 -28.13
C ASN A 197 29.79 -4.07 -28.83
N ILE A 198 29.80 -4.77 -29.96
CA ILE A 198 28.60 -5.13 -30.74
C ILE A 198 28.09 -6.51 -30.32
N LYS A 199 26.79 -6.70 -30.45
CA LYS A 199 26.17 -8.02 -30.23
C LYS A 199 26.30 -8.82 -31.52
N HIS A 200 26.83 -10.02 -31.43
CA HIS A 200 27.01 -10.93 -32.55
C HIS A 200 26.14 -12.19 -32.44
N ASN A 201 25.73 -12.70 -33.59
CA ASN A 201 25.15 -14.01 -33.76
C ASN A 201 26.14 -14.85 -34.56
N ILE A 202 26.48 -16.06 -34.04
CA ILE A 202 27.41 -16.97 -34.68
C ILE A 202 26.73 -18.33 -34.79
N GLU A 203 26.58 -18.81 -36.03
CA GLU A 203 26.01 -20.11 -36.36
C GLU A 203 27.02 -20.96 -37.13
N ILE A 204 27.29 -22.17 -36.64
CA ILE A 204 28.17 -23.11 -37.31
C ILE A 204 27.39 -23.85 -38.41
N VAL A 205 27.89 -23.88 -39.63
CA VAL A 205 27.31 -24.68 -40.72
C VAL A 205 27.76 -26.14 -40.56
N VAL A 206 26.80 -26.97 -40.11
CA VAL A 206 27.09 -28.39 -39.82
C VAL A 206 26.99 -29.26 -41.07
N ASP A 207 25.94 -29.12 -41.86
CA ASP A 207 25.78 -29.87 -43.12
C ASP A 207 25.02 -29.06 -44.19
N ARG A 208 25.23 -29.47 -45.46
CA ARG A 208 24.54 -28.90 -46.63
C ARG A 208 23.95 -30.02 -47.40
N LEU A 209 22.65 -30.12 -47.50
CA LEU A 209 21.94 -31.21 -48.12
C LEU A 209 20.97 -30.70 -49.19
N VAL A 210 20.54 -31.63 -50.02
CA VAL A 210 19.46 -31.38 -51.00
C VAL A 210 18.35 -32.38 -50.68
N VAL A 211 17.13 -31.87 -50.47
CA VAL A 211 15.98 -32.70 -50.17
C VAL A 211 15.67 -33.65 -51.27
N LYS A 212 15.84 -34.96 -51.04
CA LYS A 212 15.52 -36.07 -51.92
C LYS A 212 15.25 -37.33 -51.11
N PRO A 213 14.47 -38.29 -51.62
CA PRO A 213 14.29 -39.57 -50.94
C PRO A 213 15.62 -40.25 -50.60
N GLY A 214 15.73 -40.84 -49.40
CA GLY A 214 16.91 -41.58 -48.96
C GLY A 214 17.97 -40.81 -48.22
N ILE A 215 17.76 -39.53 -47.88
CA ILE A 215 18.69 -38.78 -47.09
C ILE A 215 18.32 -38.75 -45.57
N GLU A 216 17.22 -39.41 -45.19
CA GLU A 216 16.62 -39.33 -43.85
C GLU A 216 17.65 -39.68 -42.76
N LYS A 217 18.41 -40.75 -42.94
CA LYS A 217 19.44 -41.16 -41.97
C LYS A 217 20.52 -40.10 -41.77
N ARG A 218 21.08 -39.60 -42.89
CA ARG A 218 22.11 -38.56 -42.85
C ARG A 218 21.57 -37.25 -42.27
N LEU A 219 20.33 -36.92 -42.61
CA LEU A 219 19.65 -35.75 -42.06
C LEU A 219 19.47 -35.87 -40.53
N SER A 220 19.04 -37.06 -40.06
CA SER A 220 18.91 -37.34 -38.63
C SER A 220 20.26 -37.20 -37.89
N ASP A 221 21.33 -37.80 -38.39
CA ASP A 221 22.67 -37.73 -37.81
C ASP A 221 23.20 -36.27 -37.77
N SER A 222 22.91 -35.49 -38.81
CA SER A 222 23.30 -34.09 -38.88
C SER A 222 22.49 -33.23 -37.93
N ILE A 223 21.17 -33.47 -37.76
CA ILE A 223 20.28 -32.78 -36.80
C ILE A 223 20.76 -33.06 -35.37
N GLU A 224 21.06 -34.33 -35.02
CA GLU A 224 21.60 -34.67 -33.69
C GLU A 224 22.91 -33.93 -33.41
N THR A 225 23.79 -33.82 -34.39
CA THR A 225 25.02 -33.04 -34.26
C THR A 225 24.76 -31.57 -34.02
N VAL A 226 23.84 -30.94 -34.77
CA VAL A 226 23.43 -29.54 -34.57
C VAL A 226 22.87 -29.33 -33.19
N MET A 227 21.96 -30.22 -32.75
CA MET A 227 21.32 -30.13 -31.46
C MET A 227 22.32 -30.22 -30.30
N GLY A 228 23.33 -31.09 -30.42
CA GLY A 228 24.42 -31.21 -29.45
C GLY A 228 25.29 -29.95 -29.34
N LEU A 229 25.58 -29.30 -30.49
CA LEU A 229 26.38 -28.07 -30.52
C LEU A 229 25.67 -26.83 -30.01
N SER A 230 24.39 -26.72 -30.27
CA SER A 230 23.57 -25.53 -30.04
C SER A 230 22.66 -25.60 -28.83
N ASN A 231 22.83 -26.61 -27.97
CA ASN A 231 21.91 -26.86 -26.85
C ASN A 231 20.44 -26.97 -27.27
N GLY A 232 20.19 -27.74 -28.36
CA GLY A 232 18.83 -28.10 -28.77
C GLY A 232 18.13 -27.12 -29.71
N LEU A 233 18.85 -26.23 -30.37
CA LEU A 233 18.30 -25.30 -31.36
C LEU A 233 18.97 -25.49 -32.72
N MET A 234 18.19 -25.55 -33.79
CA MET A 234 18.67 -25.64 -35.16
C MET A 234 18.02 -24.58 -36.03
N LEU A 235 18.82 -23.94 -36.86
CA LEU A 235 18.32 -23.13 -37.97
C LEU A 235 18.57 -23.92 -39.27
N THR A 236 17.55 -23.96 -40.09
CA THR A 236 17.69 -24.58 -41.43
C THR A 236 17.43 -23.49 -42.47
N ASP A 237 18.49 -23.11 -43.15
CA ASP A 237 18.40 -22.17 -44.25
C ASP A 237 18.04 -22.89 -45.53
N THR A 238 16.92 -22.49 -46.14
CA THR A 238 16.37 -23.16 -47.32
C THR A 238 16.48 -22.23 -48.52
N ALA A 239 16.94 -22.78 -49.62
CA ALA A 239 16.98 -22.08 -50.92
C ALA A 239 16.08 -22.83 -51.91
N VAL A 240 14.92 -22.18 -52.18
CA VAL A 240 13.95 -22.71 -53.18
C VAL A 240 14.03 -21.79 -54.40
N ARG A 241 14.10 -22.39 -55.61
CA ARG A 241 13.98 -21.62 -56.86
C ARG A 241 12.50 -21.41 -57.17
N ASP A 242 12.12 -20.17 -57.36
CA ASP A 242 10.77 -19.82 -57.82
C ASP A 242 10.60 -20.14 -59.32
N GLU A 243 9.37 -19.96 -59.80
CA GLU A 243 9.01 -20.16 -61.23
C GLU A 243 9.79 -19.23 -62.19
N ASN A 244 10.37 -18.15 -61.70
CA ASN A 244 11.17 -17.17 -62.43
C ASN A 244 12.69 -17.49 -62.38
N GLY A 245 13.10 -18.55 -61.64
CA GLY A 245 14.48 -18.96 -61.50
C GLY A 245 15.29 -18.23 -60.43
N GLU A 246 14.67 -17.29 -59.64
CA GLU A 246 15.31 -16.62 -58.53
C GLU A 246 15.37 -17.55 -57.31
N GLU A 247 16.52 -17.58 -56.60
CA GLU A 247 16.66 -18.32 -55.32
C GLU A 247 16.04 -17.52 -54.19
N LYS A 248 14.93 -18.01 -53.65
CA LYS A 248 14.32 -17.45 -52.44
C LYS A 248 14.87 -18.19 -51.23
N HIS A 249 15.49 -17.43 -50.33
CA HIS A 249 16.02 -17.96 -49.08
C HIS A 249 14.98 -17.76 -47.97
N ASP A 250 14.70 -18.82 -47.19
CA ASP A 250 13.89 -18.80 -45.98
C ASP A 250 14.59 -19.58 -44.87
N THR A 251 14.46 -19.12 -43.63
CA THR A 251 15.12 -19.79 -42.51
C THR A 251 14.06 -20.39 -41.58
N LEU A 252 14.04 -21.72 -41.52
CA LEU A 252 13.21 -22.49 -40.60
C LEU A 252 13.95 -22.67 -39.27
N THR A 253 13.24 -22.51 -38.18
CA THR A 253 13.80 -22.72 -36.84
C THR A 253 13.20 -23.97 -36.21
N PHE A 254 14.05 -24.88 -35.77
CA PHE A 254 13.69 -26.10 -35.08
C PHE A 254 14.27 -26.10 -33.67
N SER A 255 13.53 -26.59 -32.69
CA SER A 255 14.02 -26.66 -31.34
C SER A 255 13.57 -27.93 -30.63
N GLN A 256 14.50 -28.63 -30.00
CA GLN A 256 14.19 -29.66 -29.02
C GLN A 256 13.60 -29.08 -27.72
N ASN A 257 13.77 -27.77 -27.52
CA ASN A 257 13.28 -27.08 -26.29
C ASN A 257 11.85 -26.58 -26.52
N PHE A 258 11.63 -25.40 -27.07
CA PHE A 258 10.29 -24.87 -27.34
C PHE A 258 10.36 -23.86 -28.49
N ALA A 259 9.84 -24.15 -29.64
CA ALA A 259 9.77 -23.22 -30.77
C ALA A 259 8.40 -23.31 -31.48
N CYS A 260 7.92 -22.18 -31.97
CA CYS A 260 6.72 -22.12 -32.78
C CYS A 260 7.08 -22.41 -34.25
N PRO A 261 6.50 -23.43 -34.85
CA PRO A 261 6.82 -23.77 -36.25
C PRO A 261 6.37 -22.70 -37.24
N ASP A 262 5.28 -21.98 -36.94
CA ASP A 262 4.70 -20.99 -37.85
C ASP A 262 5.36 -19.61 -37.76
N CYS A 263 5.78 -19.22 -36.56
CA CYS A 263 6.30 -17.88 -36.29
C CYS A 263 7.81 -17.80 -36.14
N GLY A 264 8.51 -18.95 -36.08
CA GLY A 264 9.96 -19.04 -35.87
C GLY A 264 10.44 -18.52 -34.50
N ILE A 265 9.53 -18.30 -33.57
CA ILE A 265 9.86 -17.81 -32.22
C ILE A 265 10.27 -19.00 -31.36
N SER A 266 11.48 -18.96 -30.81
CA SER A 266 11.94 -19.87 -29.78
C SER A 266 11.65 -19.27 -28.40
N VAL A 267 11.02 -20.04 -27.54
CA VAL A 267 10.80 -19.69 -26.12
C VAL A 267 11.90 -20.39 -25.32
N ASP A 268 12.58 -19.65 -24.47
CA ASP A 268 13.60 -20.20 -23.57
C ASP A 268 12.96 -21.23 -22.63
N GLU A 269 13.77 -22.10 -22.05
CA GLU A 269 13.29 -23.09 -21.08
C GLU A 269 12.49 -22.45 -19.98
N VAL A 270 11.27 -22.99 -19.74
CA VAL A 270 10.33 -22.47 -18.76
C VAL A 270 10.78 -22.88 -17.35
N GLU A 271 11.33 -21.94 -16.62
CA GLU A 271 11.79 -22.11 -15.24
C GLU A 271 10.96 -21.26 -14.27
N PRO A 272 10.94 -21.55 -12.96
CA PRO A 272 10.24 -20.73 -11.97
C PRO A 272 10.66 -19.24 -11.99
N ARG A 273 11.93 -18.94 -12.36
CA ARG A 273 12.41 -17.56 -12.51
C ARG A 273 11.78 -16.82 -13.69
N SER A 274 11.30 -17.52 -14.70
CA SER A 274 10.61 -16.94 -15.86
C SER A 274 9.27 -16.30 -15.48
N PHE A 275 8.69 -16.69 -14.36
CA PHE A 275 7.45 -16.13 -13.81
C PHE A 275 7.67 -15.13 -12.67
N SER A 276 8.92 -14.77 -12.37
CA SER A 276 9.23 -13.79 -11.34
C SER A 276 9.26 -12.38 -11.92
N PHE A 277 8.36 -11.53 -11.48
CA PHE A 277 8.38 -10.11 -11.84
C PHE A 277 9.45 -9.31 -11.08
N ASN A 278 10.12 -9.92 -10.08
CA ASN A 278 11.27 -9.34 -9.36
C ASN A 278 12.62 -9.72 -10.02
N ASN A 279 12.58 -10.57 -11.02
CA ASN A 279 13.78 -11.05 -11.72
C ASN A 279 13.77 -10.56 -13.18
N PRO A 280 14.86 -10.01 -13.71
CA PRO A 280 14.96 -9.57 -15.11
C PRO A 280 14.60 -10.62 -16.16
N PHE A 281 14.70 -11.91 -15.81
CA PHE A 281 14.31 -13.01 -16.72
C PHE A 281 12.81 -13.04 -17.00
N GLY A 282 11.97 -12.79 -16.01
CA GLY A 282 10.51 -12.83 -16.14
C GLY A 282 9.84 -11.45 -16.20
N ALA A 283 10.47 -10.43 -15.64
CA ALA A 283 9.90 -9.10 -15.55
C ALA A 283 9.71 -8.42 -16.92
N CYS A 284 8.62 -7.70 -17.09
CA CYS A 284 8.42 -6.83 -18.24
C CYS A 284 9.57 -5.82 -18.34
N PRO A 285 10.26 -5.69 -19.49
CA PRO A 285 11.42 -4.81 -19.63
C PRO A 285 11.07 -3.32 -19.50
N ASP A 286 9.84 -2.92 -19.84
CA ASP A 286 9.41 -1.51 -19.83
C ASP A 286 9.10 -0.96 -18.45
N CYS A 287 8.51 -1.78 -17.56
CA CYS A 287 8.14 -1.39 -16.20
C CYS A 287 8.97 -2.11 -15.13
N PHE A 288 9.92 -2.93 -15.50
CA PHE A 288 10.77 -3.70 -14.59
C PHE A 288 9.98 -4.51 -13.55
N GLY A 289 8.84 -5.06 -13.96
CA GLY A 289 7.96 -5.86 -13.10
C GLY A 289 7.02 -5.08 -12.21
N LEU A 290 6.95 -3.76 -12.31
CA LEU A 290 6.00 -2.94 -11.54
C LEU A 290 4.56 -3.09 -12.02
N GLY A 291 4.35 -3.29 -13.33
CA GLY A 291 3.03 -3.39 -13.97
C GLY A 291 2.42 -2.03 -14.30
N TYR A 292 2.99 -0.94 -13.79
CA TYR A 292 2.49 0.41 -14.02
C TYR A 292 3.64 1.40 -14.25
N LYS A 293 3.29 2.58 -14.73
CA LYS A 293 4.17 3.74 -14.82
C LYS A 293 3.56 4.90 -14.05
N MET A 294 4.39 5.71 -13.43
CA MET A 294 4.01 6.99 -12.84
C MET A 294 4.40 8.08 -13.83
N GLU A 295 3.43 8.81 -14.32
CA GLU A 295 3.62 9.87 -15.32
C GLU A 295 2.91 11.12 -14.86
N PHE A 296 3.52 12.29 -15.12
CA PHE A 296 2.86 13.57 -14.84
C PHE A 296 1.61 13.71 -15.69
N ASP A 297 0.54 14.10 -15.03
CA ASP A 297 -0.80 14.17 -15.62
C ASP A 297 -1.22 15.62 -15.84
N GLU A 298 -1.67 15.92 -17.03
CA GLU A 298 -2.12 17.26 -17.41
C GLU A 298 -3.27 17.75 -16.55
N ASP A 299 -4.28 16.88 -16.28
CA ASP A 299 -5.46 17.28 -15.51
C ASP A 299 -5.15 17.54 -14.02
N LEU A 300 -4.03 17.00 -13.52
CA LEU A 300 -3.52 17.31 -12.18
C LEU A 300 -2.70 18.60 -12.16
N MET A 301 -1.99 18.90 -13.24
CA MET A 301 -1.22 20.14 -13.37
C MET A 301 -2.10 21.34 -13.74
N ILE A 302 -3.20 21.09 -14.43
CA ILE A 302 -4.18 22.09 -14.91
C ILE A 302 -5.59 21.59 -14.55
N PRO A 303 -5.99 21.68 -13.27
CA PRO A 303 -7.22 21.07 -12.78
C PRO A 303 -8.49 21.78 -13.24
N ASP A 304 -8.41 23.04 -13.58
CA ASP A 304 -9.51 23.86 -14.10
C ASP A 304 -9.11 24.52 -15.42
N LYS A 305 -9.49 23.86 -16.51
CA LYS A 305 -9.17 24.31 -17.88
C LYS A 305 -10.04 25.49 -18.35
N SER A 306 -11.09 25.84 -17.63
CA SER A 306 -11.90 27.02 -17.89
C SER A 306 -11.20 28.33 -17.47
N LEU A 307 -10.16 28.22 -16.64
CA LEU A 307 -9.32 29.35 -16.26
C LEU A 307 -8.25 29.62 -17.31
N SER A 308 -7.89 30.89 -17.45
CA SER A 308 -6.70 31.30 -18.20
C SER A 308 -5.42 31.14 -17.38
N ILE A 309 -4.26 31.19 -18.04
CA ILE A 309 -2.95 31.15 -17.38
C ILE A 309 -2.82 32.30 -16.38
N ASN A 310 -3.24 33.51 -16.75
CA ASN A 310 -3.23 34.66 -15.86
C ASN A 310 -4.20 34.54 -14.68
N GLN A 311 -5.24 33.71 -14.79
CA GLN A 311 -6.15 33.39 -13.70
C GLN A 311 -5.68 32.23 -12.82
N GLY A 312 -4.55 31.61 -13.16
CA GLY A 312 -3.94 30.54 -12.39
C GLY A 312 -4.34 29.14 -12.80
N ALA A 313 -4.63 28.88 -14.07
CA ALA A 313 -4.92 27.55 -14.60
C ALA A 313 -3.80 26.55 -14.29
N ILE A 314 -2.52 26.97 -14.38
CA ILE A 314 -1.35 26.13 -14.13
C ILE A 314 -1.05 26.11 -12.63
N THR A 315 -1.23 24.94 -12.00
CA THR A 315 -0.96 24.71 -10.59
C THR A 315 0.31 23.91 -10.35
N ALA A 316 0.98 23.48 -11.43
CA ALA A 316 2.19 22.69 -11.41
C ALA A 316 3.30 23.36 -10.57
N MET A 317 3.98 22.54 -9.75
CA MET A 317 5.00 23.02 -8.83
C MET A 317 6.14 23.77 -9.54
N GLY A 318 6.41 24.98 -9.04
CA GLY A 318 7.41 25.87 -9.66
C GLY A 318 6.91 26.62 -10.91
N TRP A 319 5.65 26.46 -11.28
CA TRP A 319 4.94 27.23 -12.30
C TRP A 319 3.76 28.03 -11.77
N GLN A 320 3.40 27.87 -10.50
CA GLN A 320 2.30 28.59 -9.84
C GLN A 320 2.47 30.11 -9.85
N SER A 321 3.72 30.59 -9.89
CA SER A 321 4.05 32.00 -9.97
C SER A 321 3.94 32.57 -11.39
N CYS A 322 3.50 31.82 -12.38
CA CYS A 322 3.40 32.29 -13.77
C CYS A 322 2.36 33.39 -13.97
N THR A 323 1.39 33.53 -13.05
CA THR A 323 0.45 34.67 -13.00
C THR A 323 1.15 36.01 -12.67
N ASP A 324 2.30 35.97 -12.00
CA ASP A 324 3.13 37.13 -11.73
C ASP A 324 4.08 37.38 -12.88
N LYS A 325 3.84 38.47 -13.63
CA LYS A 325 4.67 38.91 -14.78
C LYS A 325 6.12 39.21 -14.41
N THR A 326 6.40 39.46 -13.13
CA THR A 326 7.76 39.68 -12.61
C THR A 326 8.49 38.37 -12.28
N SER A 327 7.80 37.22 -12.26
CA SER A 327 8.41 35.92 -12.05
C SER A 327 9.12 35.41 -13.30
N PHE A 328 10.13 34.53 -13.12
CA PHE A 328 10.83 33.93 -14.23
C PHE A 328 9.92 33.02 -15.07
N SER A 329 9.05 32.26 -14.45
CA SER A 329 8.05 31.44 -15.15
C SER A 329 7.05 32.29 -15.94
N GLY A 330 6.61 33.42 -15.38
CA GLY A 330 5.76 34.38 -16.07
C GLY A 330 6.47 35.02 -17.27
N ALA A 331 7.76 35.35 -17.14
CA ALA A 331 8.56 35.87 -18.27
C ALA A 331 8.70 34.86 -19.43
N ILE A 332 8.88 33.57 -19.12
CA ILE A 332 8.91 32.49 -20.13
C ILE A 332 7.58 32.41 -20.88
N LEU A 333 6.45 32.35 -20.15
CA LEU A 333 5.13 32.23 -20.79
C LEU A 333 4.76 33.46 -21.59
N ASN A 334 5.13 34.68 -21.15
CA ASN A 334 4.95 35.91 -21.93
C ASN A 334 5.79 35.92 -23.23
N ALA A 335 7.01 35.36 -23.17
CA ALA A 335 7.85 35.25 -24.37
C ALA A 335 7.26 34.23 -25.36
N LEU A 336 6.75 33.09 -24.87
CA LEU A 336 6.05 32.12 -25.71
C LEU A 336 4.79 32.71 -26.34
N ALA A 337 3.97 33.43 -25.55
CA ALA A 337 2.74 34.07 -26.00
C ALA A 337 3.04 35.05 -27.17
N LYS A 338 4.16 35.79 -27.08
CA LYS A 338 4.58 36.70 -28.12
C LYS A 338 5.13 36.00 -29.36
N GLU A 339 5.91 34.92 -29.18
CA GLU A 339 6.54 34.20 -30.32
C GLU A 339 5.51 33.38 -31.12
N TYR A 340 4.50 32.81 -30.44
CA TYR A 340 3.49 31.94 -31.06
C TYR A 340 2.12 32.61 -31.22
N ASP A 341 2.02 33.91 -30.99
CA ASP A 341 0.83 34.75 -31.16
C ASP A 341 -0.43 34.22 -30.47
N PHE A 342 -0.33 33.99 -29.16
CA PHE A 342 -1.47 33.62 -28.35
C PHE A 342 -1.59 34.46 -27.06
N SER A 343 -2.78 34.53 -26.48
CA SER A 343 -3.04 35.33 -25.26
C SER A 343 -3.02 34.45 -24.02
N LEU A 344 -2.36 34.92 -22.94
CA LEU A 344 -2.37 34.26 -21.62
C LEU A 344 -3.70 34.45 -20.87
N ASP A 345 -4.63 35.26 -21.39
CA ASP A 345 -5.97 35.49 -20.85
C ASP A 345 -7.04 34.55 -21.46
N THR A 346 -6.68 33.76 -22.47
CA THR A 346 -7.55 32.75 -23.07
C THR A 346 -7.71 31.57 -22.09
N PRO A 347 -8.95 31.04 -21.87
CA PRO A 347 -9.16 29.80 -21.13
C PRO A 347 -8.30 28.68 -21.70
N PHE A 348 -7.73 27.83 -20.83
CA PHE A 348 -6.80 26.80 -21.26
C PHE A 348 -7.43 25.79 -22.23
N GLU A 349 -8.71 25.51 -22.09
CA GLU A 349 -9.47 24.60 -22.98
C GLU A 349 -9.70 25.16 -24.39
N ASP A 350 -9.62 26.47 -24.56
CA ASP A 350 -9.86 27.15 -25.84
C ASP A 350 -8.58 27.33 -26.69
N TYR A 351 -7.41 26.90 -26.18
CA TYR A 351 -6.19 26.96 -26.96
C TYR A 351 -6.22 25.99 -28.16
N PRO A 352 -5.76 26.43 -29.34
CA PRO A 352 -5.49 25.53 -30.47
C PRO A 352 -4.52 24.42 -30.05
N LYS A 353 -4.69 23.23 -30.64
CA LYS A 353 -3.87 22.07 -30.32
C LYS A 353 -2.36 22.33 -30.38
N GLU A 354 -1.91 23.15 -31.32
CA GLU A 354 -0.48 23.52 -31.47
C GLU A 354 0.03 24.29 -30.25
N ILE A 355 -0.73 25.24 -29.75
CA ILE A 355 -0.37 26.01 -28.54
C ILE A 355 -0.43 25.13 -27.30
N HIS A 356 -1.48 24.31 -27.20
CA HIS A 356 -1.62 23.34 -26.13
C HIS A 356 -0.39 22.40 -26.09
N ASP A 357 0.00 21.81 -27.23
CA ASP A 357 1.14 20.90 -27.31
C ASP A 357 2.47 21.58 -26.95
N ILE A 358 2.66 22.85 -27.33
CA ILE A 358 3.83 23.66 -26.95
C ILE A 358 3.87 23.84 -25.42
N LEU A 359 2.74 24.19 -24.79
CA LEU A 359 2.68 24.41 -23.35
C LEU A 359 2.95 23.11 -22.58
N ILE A 360 2.40 21.99 -23.03
CA ILE A 360 2.52 20.69 -22.34
C ILE A 360 3.85 19.99 -22.64
N TYR A 361 4.26 19.91 -23.93
CA TYR A 361 5.39 19.09 -24.38
C TYR A 361 6.61 19.90 -24.81
N GLY A 362 6.48 21.23 -24.94
CA GLY A 362 7.58 22.13 -25.27
C GLY A 362 7.72 22.49 -26.73
N THR A 363 8.72 23.34 -27.03
CA THR A 363 8.98 23.92 -28.35
C THR A 363 9.74 23.00 -29.30
N GLY A 364 10.01 21.73 -28.93
CA GLY A 364 10.80 20.82 -29.76
C GLY A 364 12.25 21.25 -29.97
N GLY A 365 12.82 22.03 -29.05
CA GLY A 365 14.17 22.58 -29.13
C GLY A 365 14.28 23.97 -29.78
N LYS A 366 13.18 24.55 -30.28
CA LYS A 366 13.18 25.94 -30.78
C LYS A 366 13.39 26.88 -29.60
N VAL A 367 14.41 27.76 -29.76
CA VAL A 367 14.84 28.72 -28.75
C VAL A 367 13.99 29.99 -28.84
N VAL A 368 13.53 30.46 -27.68
CA VAL A 368 12.77 31.72 -27.54
C VAL A 368 13.54 32.68 -26.65
N LYS A 369 13.56 33.96 -27.01
CA LYS A 369 14.22 35.01 -26.23
C LYS A 369 13.34 35.49 -25.10
N VAL A 370 13.78 35.22 -23.86
CA VAL A 370 13.06 35.58 -22.62
C VAL A 370 13.73 36.81 -22.00
N TYR A 371 12.98 37.88 -21.89
CA TYR A 371 13.40 39.08 -21.17
C TYR A 371 12.95 38.98 -19.72
N TYR A 372 13.92 38.96 -18.82
CA TYR A 372 13.62 38.85 -17.38
C TYR A 372 14.33 39.92 -16.57
N ARG A 373 13.58 40.59 -15.69
CA ARG A 373 14.07 41.55 -14.71
C ARG A 373 13.88 41.00 -13.31
N GLY A 374 14.98 40.53 -12.74
CA GLY A 374 14.97 40.00 -11.38
C GLY A 374 15.63 40.91 -10.35
N GLN A 375 15.63 40.51 -9.09
CA GLN A 375 16.27 41.27 -8.00
C GLN A 375 17.77 41.51 -8.20
N ARG A 376 18.45 40.73 -9.05
CA ARG A 376 19.91 40.79 -9.32
C ARG A 376 20.25 41.47 -10.65
N GLY A 377 19.28 42.02 -11.36
CA GLY A 377 19.49 42.70 -12.66
C GLY A 377 18.52 42.29 -13.77
N GLU A 378 18.67 42.86 -14.92
CA GLU A 378 17.94 42.55 -16.16
C GLU A 378 18.79 41.67 -17.07
N GLY A 379 18.18 40.71 -17.76
CA GLY A 379 18.87 39.84 -18.70
C GLY A 379 17.97 39.30 -19.81
N ILE A 380 18.62 38.95 -20.93
CA ILE A 380 17.97 38.23 -22.03
C ILE A 380 18.49 36.79 -21.97
N TYR A 381 17.59 35.87 -21.95
CA TYR A 381 17.91 34.45 -21.90
C TYR A 381 17.37 33.75 -23.13
N ASP A 382 18.20 32.97 -23.78
CA ASP A 382 17.83 32.11 -24.88
C ASP A 382 17.37 30.76 -24.30
N ILE A 383 16.06 30.49 -24.32
CA ILE A 383 15.46 29.30 -23.65
C ILE A 383 14.72 28.46 -24.69
N ALA A 384 15.10 27.20 -24.83
CA ALA A 384 14.27 26.19 -25.46
C ALA A 384 13.28 25.66 -24.39
N PHE A 385 12.02 26.07 -24.49
CA PHE A 385 11.02 25.67 -23.52
C PHE A 385 10.74 24.17 -23.63
N GLU A 386 11.01 23.45 -22.58
CA GLU A 386 10.90 21.98 -22.51
C GLU A 386 9.46 21.44 -22.30
N GLY A 387 8.49 22.35 -22.06
CA GLY A 387 7.12 21.98 -21.71
C GLY A 387 6.92 21.68 -20.22
N LEU A 388 5.68 21.75 -19.77
CA LEU A 388 5.34 21.53 -18.36
C LEU A 388 5.71 20.11 -17.90
N ILE A 389 5.38 19.06 -18.66
CA ILE A 389 5.65 17.66 -18.30
C ILE A 389 7.15 17.41 -18.17
N GLN A 390 7.96 17.84 -19.15
CA GLN A 390 9.40 17.61 -19.11
C GLN A 390 10.08 18.41 -17.99
N SER A 391 9.62 19.65 -17.78
CA SER A 391 10.08 20.48 -16.65
C SER A 391 9.85 19.82 -15.31
N MET A 392 8.65 19.26 -15.10
CA MET A 392 8.32 18.54 -13.87
C MET A 392 9.15 17.26 -13.73
N ASN A 393 9.31 16.48 -14.82
CA ASN A 393 10.14 15.28 -14.83
C ASN A 393 11.60 15.58 -14.46
N ARG A 394 12.19 16.63 -15.02
CA ARG A 394 13.56 17.05 -14.70
C ARG A 394 13.69 17.43 -13.24
N LYS A 395 12.82 18.32 -12.74
CA LYS A 395 12.84 18.78 -11.35
C LYS A 395 12.65 17.63 -10.36
N TYR A 396 11.78 16.66 -10.68
CA TYR A 396 11.56 15.45 -9.85
C TYR A 396 12.83 14.59 -9.76
N ARG A 397 13.56 14.45 -10.88
CA ARG A 397 14.83 13.69 -10.89
C ARG A 397 15.97 14.41 -10.16
N GLU A 398 16.03 15.72 -10.26
CA GLU A 398 17.09 16.55 -9.69
C GLU A 398 16.92 16.82 -8.20
N THR A 399 15.72 16.65 -7.65
CA THR A 399 15.50 16.92 -6.22
C THR A 399 15.97 15.75 -5.35
N PHE A 400 16.69 16.08 -4.26
CA PHE A 400 17.14 15.12 -3.24
C PHE A 400 16.22 15.09 -2.01
N SER A 401 15.23 15.98 -1.94
CA SER A 401 14.30 16.07 -0.80
C SER A 401 13.12 15.14 -0.99
N ASP A 402 12.95 14.18 -0.08
CA ASP A 402 11.82 13.26 -0.08
C ASP A 402 10.47 13.99 0.04
N SER A 403 10.43 15.10 0.80
CA SER A 403 9.24 15.94 0.93
C SER A 403 8.86 16.56 -0.41
N MET A 404 9.86 17.09 -1.15
CA MET A 404 9.64 17.66 -2.48
C MET A 404 9.24 16.60 -3.51
N LYS A 405 9.87 15.41 -3.46
CA LYS A 405 9.45 14.28 -4.31
C LYS A 405 7.99 13.91 -4.09
N ALA A 406 7.60 13.76 -2.82
CA ALA A 406 6.22 13.46 -2.49
C ALA A 406 5.23 14.53 -2.96
N GLU A 407 5.65 15.80 -3.03
CA GLU A 407 4.82 16.88 -3.55
C GLU A 407 4.72 16.81 -5.09
N TYR A 408 5.81 16.52 -5.80
CA TYR A 408 5.75 16.26 -7.25
C TYR A 408 4.87 15.06 -7.59
N GLU A 409 4.92 13.98 -6.79
CA GLU A 409 4.10 12.78 -6.99
C GLU A 409 2.60 13.06 -6.93
N THR A 410 2.15 14.14 -6.27
CA THR A 410 0.74 14.54 -6.27
C THR A 410 0.23 14.97 -7.65
N PHE A 411 1.13 15.31 -8.57
CA PHE A 411 0.82 15.66 -9.96
C PHE A 411 0.99 14.48 -10.93
N MET A 412 1.28 13.28 -10.40
CA MET A 412 1.45 12.07 -11.21
C MET A 412 0.22 11.17 -11.15
N ARG A 413 -0.08 10.54 -12.28
CA ARG A 413 -1.06 9.48 -12.39
C ARG A 413 -0.34 8.13 -12.53
N ILE A 414 -0.88 7.13 -11.86
CA ILE A 414 -0.46 5.74 -12.04
C ILE A 414 -1.27 5.15 -13.20
N THR A 415 -0.58 4.79 -14.29
CA THR A 415 -1.18 4.18 -15.47
C THR A 415 -0.67 2.75 -15.66
N PRO A 416 -1.49 1.80 -16.11
CA PRO A 416 -1.00 0.47 -16.47
C PRO A 416 0.12 0.56 -17.50
N CYS A 417 1.18 -0.21 -17.34
CA CYS A 417 2.27 -0.26 -18.30
C CYS A 417 1.75 -0.61 -19.70
N PRO A 418 2.01 0.17 -20.74
CA PRO A 418 1.47 -0.07 -22.08
C PRO A 418 1.95 -1.39 -22.69
N ALA A 419 3.15 -1.85 -22.37
CA ALA A 419 3.74 -3.07 -22.89
C ALA A 419 3.13 -4.35 -22.30
N CYS A 420 3.01 -4.42 -20.95
CA CYS A 420 2.46 -5.59 -20.27
C CYS A 420 0.99 -5.40 -19.82
N LYS A 421 0.38 -4.24 -20.04
CA LYS A 421 -1.00 -3.93 -19.65
C LYS A 421 -1.32 -4.25 -18.17
N GLY A 422 -0.36 -3.99 -17.28
CA GLY A 422 -0.49 -4.28 -15.86
C GLY A 422 -0.03 -5.67 -15.42
N GLN A 423 0.27 -6.58 -16.33
CA GLN A 423 0.54 -7.99 -16.02
C GLN A 423 1.97 -8.27 -15.49
N ARG A 424 2.84 -7.26 -15.43
CA ARG A 424 4.18 -7.29 -14.80
C ARG A 424 5.24 -8.18 -15.48
N LEU A 425 4.84 -9.19 -16.25
CA LEU A 425 5.71 -10.20 -16.86
C LEU A 425 5.95 -9.96 -18.35
N LYS A 426 6.95 -10.62 -18.89
CA LYS A 426 7.21 -10.70 -20.32
C LYS A 426 6.11 -11.46 -21.05
N LYS A 427 5.93 -11.19 -22.35
CA LYS A 427 4.92 -11.85 -23.19
C LYS A 427 5.14 -13.36 -23.29
N GLU A 428 6.39 -13.80 -23.32
CA GLU A 428 6.77 -15.21 -23.37
C GLU A 428 6.34 -15.96 -22.09
N SER A 429 6.52 -15.34 -20.93
CA SER A 429 6.08 -15.91 -19.65
C SER A 429 4.55 -15.93 -19.54
N LEU A 430 3.88 -14.91 -20.04
CA LEU A 430 2.41 -14.83 -20.07
C LEU A 430 1.79 -15.79 -21.10
N ALA A 431 2.56 -16.28 -22.07
CA ALA A 431 2.11 -17.24 -23.04
C ALA A 431 2.10 -18.69 -22.51
N VAL A 432 2.52 -18.92 -21.26
CA VAL A 432 2.42 -20.23 -20.60
C VAL A 432 1.12 -20.32 -19.82
N THR A 433 0.34 -21.39 -20.03
CA THR A 433 -0.96 -21.56 -19.40
C THR A 433 -1.08 -22.85 -18.61
N VAL A 434 -1.89 -22.82 -17.56
CA VAL A 434 -2.37 -23.99 -16.82
C VAL A 434 -3.90 -23.88 -16.79
N GLY A 435 -4.60 -24.93 -17.19
CA GLY A 435 -6.06 -24.88 -17.31
C GLY A 435 -6.57 -23.76 -18.22
N GLY A 436 -5.82 -23.41 -19.27
CA GLY A 436 -6.15 -22.38 -20.23
C GLY A 436 -5.94 -20.93 -19.77
N LYS A 437 -5.39 -20.71 -18.55
CA LYS A 437 -5.10 -19.39 -18.00
C LYS A 437 -3.62 -19.16 -17.75
N ASN A 438 -3.13 -17.97 -18.05
CA ASN A 438 -1.78 -17.57 -17.67
C ASN A 438 -1.67 -17.26 -16.17
N ILE A 439 -0.45 -17.15 -15.65
CA ILE A 439 -0.23 -16.94 -14.20
C ILE A 439 -0.85 -15.63 -13.68
N PHE A 440 -0.86 -14.57 -14.50
CA PHE A 440 -1.47 -13.30 -14.10
C PHE A 440 -2.99 -13.42 -14.06
N GLU A 441 -3.62 -13.96 -15.10
CA GLU A 441 -5.07 -14.18 -15.16
C GLU A 441 -5.56 -15.03 -13.99
N ALA A 442 -4.81 -16.06 -13.61
CA ALA A 442 -5.13 -16.90 -12.46
C ALA A 442 -5.01 -16.13 -11.15
N THR A 443 -3.93 -15.37 -10.96
CA THR A 443 -3.68 -14.63 -9.72
C THR A 443 -4.50 -13.34 -9.59
N ASP A 444 -5.05 -12.82 -10.69
CA ASP A 444 -5.90 -11.64 -10.69
C ASP A 444 -7.36 -11.92 -10.34
N MET A 445 -7.77 -13.18 -10.34
CA MET A 445 -9.07 -13.60 -9.83
C MET A 445 -9.20 -13.34 -8.33
N SER A 446 -10.44 -13.14 -7.84
CA SER A 446 -10.71 -13.22 -6.41
C SER A 446 -10.31 -14.59 -5.85
N ILE A 447 -9.91 -14.61 -4.57
CA ILE A 447 -9.43 -15.84 -3.91
C ILE A 447 -10.46 -16.98 -4.02
N VAL A 448 -11.76 -16.67 -3.95
CA VAL A 448 -12.82 -17.67 -4.15
C VAL A 448 -12.78 -18.25 -5.56
N LYS A 449 -12.80 -17.40 -6.59
CA LYS A 449 -12.73 -17.85 -8.00
C LYS A 449 -11.43 -18.58 -8.30
N PHE A 450 -10.32 -18.15 -7.69
CA PHE A 450 -9.06 -18.82 -7.83
C PHE A 450 -9.09 -20.23 -7.21
N ARG A 451 -9.74 -20.41 -6.06
CA ARG A 451 -9.97 -21.73 -5.47
C ARG A 451 -10.82 -22.61 -6.38
N GLU A 452 -11.95 -22.10 -6.87
CA GLU A 452 -12.80 -22.81 -7.83
C GLU A 452 -12.02 -23.24 -9.07
N PHE A 453 -11.19 -22.33 -9.63
CA PHE A 453 -10.32 -22.62 -10.75
C PHE A 453 -9.33 -23.75 -10.43
N ILE A 454 -8.64 -23.73 -9.29
CA ILE A 454 -7.67 -24.76 -8.87
C ILE A 454 -8.37 -26.10 -8.63
N ASP A 455 -9.59 -26.09 -8.12
CA ASP A 455 -10.35 -27.32 -7.84
C ASP A 455 -10.96 -27.93 -9.13
N ALA A 456 -11.24 -27.10 -10.14
CA ALA A 456 -11.75 -27.53 -11.43
C ALA A 456 -10.66 -27.92 -12.47
N LEU A 457 -9.37 -27.91 -12.09
CA LEU A 457 -8.27 -28.24 -13.00
C LEU A 457 -8.33 -29.73 -13.43
N GLU A 458 -8.54 -29.95 -14.73
CA GLU A 458 -8.39 -31.26 -15.36
C GLU A 458 -6.94 -31.47 -15.75
N LEU A 459 -6.23 -32.37 -15.07
CA LEU A 459 -4.81 -32.66 -15.28
C LEU A 459 -4.63 -34.05 -15.85
N THR A 460 -3.68 -34.19 -16.76
CA THR A 460 -3.24 -35.52 -17.22
C THR A 460 -2.58 -36.30 -16.08
N PRO A 461 -2.50 -37.63 -16.10
CA PRO A 461 -1.88 -38.43 -15.05
C PRO A 461 -0.45 -37.97 -14.70
N MET A 462 0.34 -37.57 -15.69
CA MET A 462 1.68 -37.02 -15.46
C MET A 462 1.65 -35.65 -14.76
N GLN A 463 0.81 -34.76 -15.24
CA GLN A 463 0.62 -33.45 -14.60
C GLN A 463 0.08 -33.57 -13.17
N GLN A 464 -0.81 -34.52 -12.91
CA GLN A 464 -1.32 -34.84 -11.60
C GLN A 464 -0.21 -35.32 -10.65
N ALA A 465 0.63 -36.22 -11.09
CA ALA A 465 1.76 -36.73 -10.29
C ALA A 465 2.74 -35.61 -9.88
N ILE A 466 3.00 -34.67 -10.79
CA ILE A 466 3.91 -33.52 -10.54
C ILE A 466 3.22 -32.43 -9.76
N GLY A 467 1.97 -32.11 -10.10
CA GLY A 467 1.24 -30.94 -9.59
C GLY A 467 0.58 -31.17 -8.24
N ALA A 468 0.20 -32.40 -7.88
CA ALA A 468 -0.57 -32.68 -6.67
C ALA A 468 0.04 -32.15 -5.36
N PRO A 469 1.35 -32.30 -5.09
CA PRO A 469 1.97 -31.75 -3.89
C PRO A 469 1.89 -30.21 -3.85
N ILE A 470 2.12 -29.57 -5.01
CA ILE A 470 2.09 -28.10 -5.14
C ILE A 470 0.67 -27.57 -4.93
N LEU A 471 -0.32 -28.20 -5.57
CA LEU A 471 -1.74 -27.84 -5.44
C LEU A 471 -2.25 -28.03 -4.03
N LYS A 472 -1.77 -29.04 -3.29
CA LYS A 472 -2.09 -29.24 -1.87
C LYS A 472 -1.68 -28.03 -1.05
N GLU A 473 -0.46 -27.53 -1.23
CA GLU A 473 0.06 -26.36 -0.52
C GLU A 473 -0.72 -25.08 -0.89
N ILE A 474 -1.00 -24.88 -2.18
CA ILE A 474 -1.81 -23.76 -2.65
C ILE A 474 -3.20 -23.78 -2.01
N ARG A 475 -3.89 -24.93 -2.02
CA ARG A 475 -5.22 -25.09 -1.42
C ARG A 475 -5.22 -24.79 0.07
N ALA A 476 -4.22 -25.25 0.81
CA ALA A 476 -4.10 -25.00 2.23
C ALA A 476 -3.99 -23.48 2.50
N ARG A 477 -3.09 -22.78 1.82
CA ARG A 477 -2.88 -21.34 2.01
C ARG A 477 -4.09 -20.49 1.59
N ILE A 478 -4.77 -20.88 0.51
CA ILE A 478 -6.02 -20.23 0.07
C ILE A 478 -7.10 -20.39 1.15
N SER A 479 -7.23 -21.57 1.74
CA SER A 479 -8.22 -21.84 2.79
C SER A 479 -8.01 -20.94 4.00
N PHE A 480 -6.75 -20.67 4.39
CA PHE A 480 -6.46 -19.74 5.47
C PHE A 480 -6.87 -18.30 5.15
N LEU A 481 -6.66 -17.84 3.91
CA LEU A 481 -7.10 -16.51 3.47
C LEU A 481 -8.64 -16.38 3.50
N ILE A 482 -9.34 -17.42 3.11
CA ILE A 482 -10.81 -17.47 3.18
C ILE A 482 -11.30 -17.46 4.63
N ASN A 483 -10.65 -18.22 5.50
CA ASN A 483 -11.03 -18.32 6.90
C ASN A 483 -10.85 -17.00 7.68
N VAL A 484 -9.93 -16.12 7.23
CA VAL A 484 -9.78 -14.78 7.83
C VAL A 484 -10.62 -13.70 7.11
N GLY A 485 -11.57 -14.10 6.24
CA GLY A 485 -12.50 -13.17 5.58
C GLY A 485 -11.88 -12.33 4.46
N LEU A 486 -10.88 -12.85 3.75
CA LEU A 486 -10.20 -12.16 2.64
C LEU A 486 -10.53 -12.75 1.26
N GLU A 487 -11.65 -13.45 1.15
CA GLU A 487 -12.10 -14.13 -0.07
C GLU A 487 -12.27 -13.22 -1.29
N TYR A 488 -12.52 -11.93 -1.07
CA TYR A 488 -12.73 -10.93 -2.13
C TYR A 488 -11.44 -10.37 -2.73
N LEU A 489 -10.30 -10.55 -2.07
CA LEU A 489 -9.02 -10.07 -2.60
C LEU A 489 -8.55 -10.89 -3.79
N SER A 490 -7.65 -10.33 -4.60
CA SER A 490 -6.87 -11.06 -5.59
C SER A 490 -5.42 -11.23 -5.13
N LEU A 491 -4.76 -12.30 -5.57
CA LEU A 491 -3.34 -12.54 -5.27
C LEU A 491 -2.41 -11.53 -5.95
N SER A 492 -2.85 -10.93 -7.07
CA SER A 492 -2.12 -9.89 -7.81
C SER A 492 -2.13 -8.53 -7.11
N ARG A 493 -3.06 -8.31 -6.15
CA ARG A 493 -3.24 -7.01 -5.49
C ARG A 493 -1.98 -6.58 -4.75
N ALA A 494 -1.53 -5.34 -5.02
CA ALA A 494 -0.35 -4.77 -4.40
C ALA A 494 -0.57 -4.53 -2.88
N THR A 495 0.40 -4.91 -2.05
CA THR A 495 0.29 -4.77 -0.57
C THR A 495 0.14 -3.33 -0.12
N GLY A 496 0.71 -2.37 -0.86
CA GLY A 496 0.56 -0.94 -0.54
C GLY A 496 -0.85 -0.37 -0.72
N THR A 497 -1.78 -1.14 -1.35
CA THR A 497 -3.20 -0.76 -1.53
C THR A 497 -4.12 -1.39 -0.50
N LEU A 498 -3.58 -2.20 0.41
CA LEU A 498 -4.34 -2.87 1.45
C LEU A 498 -4.61 -1.93 2.62
N SER A 499 -5.77 -2.09 3.25
CA SER A 499 -6.03 -1.50 4.56
C SER A 499 -5.15 -2.14 5.64
N GLY A 500 -4.98 -1.47 6.78
CA GLY A 500 -4.21 -2.01 7.91
C GLY A 500 -4.74 -3.36 8.36
N GLY A 501 -6.05 -3.51 8.49
CA GLY A 501 -6.69 -4.77 8.87
C GLY A 501 -6.54 -5.88 7.81
N GLU A 502 -6.63 -5.56 6.50
CA GLU A 502 -6.36 -6.55 5.44
C GLU A 502 -4.92 -7.07 5.51
N ALA A 503 -3.94 -6.16 5.66
CA ALA A 503 -2.52 -6.53 5.75
C ALA A 503 -2.23 -7.39 6.99
N GLN A 504 -2.85 -7.09 8.13
CA GLN A 504 -2.72 -7.84 9.36
C GLN A 504 -3.31 -9.25 9.22
N ARG A 505 -4.51 -9.39 8.64
CA ARG A 505 -5.14 -10.70 8.39
C ARG A 505 -4.36 -11.55 7.40
N ILE A 506 -3.73 -10.96 6.38
CA ILE A 506 -2.82 -11.69 5.48
C ILE A 506 -1.66 -12.27 6.27
N ARG A 507 -1.05 -11.49 7.19
CA ARG A 507 0.02 -12.01 8.05
C ARG A 507 -0.47 -13.11 8.98
N LEU A 508 -1.65 -12.94 9.58
CA LEU A 508 -2.28 -13.98 10.40
C LEU A 508 -2.46 -15.27 9.61
N ALA A 509 -3.05 -15.19 8.40
CA ALA A 509 -3.24 -16.35 7.52
C ALA A 509 -1.91 -17.03 7.16
N THR A 510 -0.85 -16.25 6.91
CA THR A 510 0.49 -16.78 6.60
C THR A 510 1.09 -17.50 7.82
N GLN A 511 0.93 -16.96 9.03
CA GLN A 511 1.44 -17.58 10.26
C GLN A 511 0.69 -18.87 10.61
N ILE A 512 -0.62 -18.90 10.43
CA ILE A 512 -1.41 -20.14 10.60
C ILE A 512 -0.92 -21.21 9.62
N GLY A 513 -0.65 -20.81 8.37
CA GLY A 513 -0.11 -21.67 7.34
C GLY A 513 1.25 -22.30 7.68
N SER A 514 2.02 -21.69 8.58
CA SER A 514 3.29 -22.25 9.04
C SER A 514 3.16 -23.49 9.93
N GLY A 515 1.97 -23.72 10.51
CA GLY A 515 1.68 -24.88 11.36
C GLY A 515 2.49 -24.95 12.65
N LEU A 516 2.99 -23.80 13.14
CA LEU A 516 3.77 -23.72 14.37
C LEU A 516 2.91 -24.06 15.58
N VAL A 517 3.47 -24.85 16.51
CA VAL A 517 2.83 -25.30 17.76
C VAL A 517 3.69 -24.91 18.96
N GLY A 518 3.05 -24.59 20.07
CA GLY A 518 3.74 -24.22 21.31
C GLY A 518 4.30 -22.79 21.28
N VAL A 519 3.75 -21.92 20.43
CA VAL A 519 4.15 -20.51 20.25
C VAL A 519 3.16 -19.60 20.98
N ALA A 520 3.61 -18.43 21.39
CA ALA A 520 2.75 -17.35 21.86
C ALA A 520 2.49 -16.37 20.72
N TYR A 521 1.26 -16.32 20.20
CA TYR A 521 0.83 -15.32 19.22
C TYR A 521 0.31 -14.09 19.97
N ILE A 522 0.81 -12.92 19.61
CA ILE A 522 0.40 -11.65 20.19
C ILE A 522 -0.15 -10.78 19.07
N LEU A 523 -1.46 -10.51 19.13
CA LEU A 523 -2.19 -9.78 18.07
C LEU A 523 -2.67 -8.42 18.58
N ASP A 524 -2.57 -7.40 17.72
CA ASP A 524 -3.04 -6.04 17.99
C ASP A 524 -4.34 -5.80 17.22
N GLU A 525 -5.46 -5.81 17.92
CA GLU A 525 -6.79 -5.48 17.39
C GLU A 525 -7.13 -6.15 16.03
N PRO A 526 -7.11 -7.49 15.96
CA PRO A 526 -7.30 -8.19 14.68
C PRO A 526 -8.72 -8.06 14.09
N SER A 527 -9.72 -7.64 14.87
CA SER A 527 -11.10 -7.39 14.42
C SER A 527 -11.28 -6.07 13.67
N ILE A 528 -10.23 -5.23 13.58
CA ILE A 528 -10.31 -3.91 12.95
C ILE A 528 -10.85 -3.96 11.51
N GLY A 529 -11.84 -3.09 11.22
CA GLY A 529 -12.44 -2.94 9.89
C GLY A 529 -13.24 -4.18 9.44
N LEU A 530 -13.56 -5.08 10.35
CA LEU A 530 -14.40 -6.23 10.08
C LEU A 530 -15.88 -5.92 10.33
N HIS A 531 -16.70 -6.37 9.39
CA HIS A 531 -18.13 -6.54 9.66
C HIS A 531 -18.33 -7.71 10.64
N GLN A 532 -19.36 -7.69 11.48
CA GLN A 532 -19.60 -8.72 12.48
C GLN A 532 -19.62 -10.14 11.90
N ARG A 533 -20.18 -10.32 10.70
CA ARG A 533 -20.15 -11.61 9.98
C ARG A 533 -18.72 -12.13 9.75
N ASP A 534 -17.80 -11.24 9.42
CA ASP A 534 -16.41 -11.62 9.13
C ASP A 534 -15.61 -11.79 10.43
N ASN A 535 -16.05 -11.14 11.52
CA ASN A 535 -15.49 -11.30 12.86
C ASN A 535 -15.72 -12.72 13.41
N ASP A 536 -16.88 -13.33 13.15
CA ASP A 536 -17.16 -14.72 13.53
C ASP A 536 -16.13 -15.69 12.93
N LYS A 537 -15.74 -15.50 11.64
CA LYS A 537 -14.70 -16.31 10.97
C LYS A 537 -13.32 -16.13 11.63
N LEU A 538 -12.99 -14.88 11.98
CA LEU A 538 -11.74 -14.57 12.67
C LEU A 538 -11.68 -15.26 14.04
N LEU A 539 -12.76 -15.21 14.82
CA LEU A 539 -12.84 -15.89 16.13
C LEU A 539 -12.63 -17.40 16.02
N ASP A 540 -13.25 -18.03 15.04
CA ASP A 540 -13.06 -19.46 14.78
C ASP A 540 -11.59 -19.76 14.44
N THR A 541 -10.93 -18.87 13.71
CA THR A 541 -9.51 -18.97 13.37
C THR A 541 -8.62 -18.84 14.60
N LEU A 542 -8.88 -17.88 15.49
CA LEU A 542 -8.13 -17.70 16.73
C LEU A 542 -8.31 -18.90 17.69
N LYS A 543 -9.52 -19.42 17.80
CA LYS A 543 -9.79 -20.65 18.54
C LYS A 543 -9.04 -21.85 17.96
N HIS A 544 -9.00 -21.98 16.64
CA HIS A 544 -8.24 -23.03 15.98
C HIS A 544 -6.74 -22.94 16.30
N LEU A 545 -6.15 -21.73 16.27
CA LEU A 545 -4.76 -21.52 16.69
C LEU A 545 -4.50 -21.96 18.13
N ARG A 546 -5.41 -21.62 19.06
CA ARG A 546 -5.37 -22.07 20.45
C ARG A 546 -5.42 -23.58 20.53
N ASP A 547 -6.35 -24.21 19.83
CA ASP A 547 -6.61 -25.67 19.89
C ASP A 547 -5.43 -26.47 19.32
N LEU A 548 -4.58 -25.87 18.50
CA LEU A 548 -3.30 -26.45 18.09
C LEU A 548 -2.23 -26.44 19.20
N GLY A 549 -2.52 -25.92 20.39
CA GLY A 549 -1.60 -25.88 21.53
C GLY A 549 -0.75 -24.59 21.59
N ASN A 550 -1.26 -23.49 21.04
CA ASN A 550 -0.62 -22.18 21.12
C ASN A 550 -1.28 -21.29 22.18
N SER A 551 -0.53 -20.40 22.76
CA SER A 551 -1.07 -19.30 23.57
C SER A 551 -1.42 -18.14 22.63
N VAL A 552 -2.66 -17.65 22.67
CA VAL A 552 -3.13 -16.58 21.81
C VAL A 552 -3.50 -15.37 22.68
N LEU A 553 -2.66 -14.34 22.66
CA LEU A 553 -2.86 -13.09 23.38
C LEU A 553 -3.35 -12.04 22.41
N VAL A 554 -4.49 -11.44 22.67
CA VAL A 554 -5.13 -10.47 21.77
C VAL A 554 -5.41 -9.18 22.51
N VAL A 555 -4.87 -8.06 22.04
CA VAL A 555 -5.32 -6.73 22.48
C VAL A 555 -6.61 -6.43 21.73
N GLU A 556 -7.73 -6.31 22.42
CA GLU A 556 -9.03 -6.16 21.76
C GLU A 556 -10.04 -5.32 22.54
N HIS A 557 -10.99 -4.77 21.78
CA HIS A 557 -12.10 -3.96 22.27
C HIS A 557 -13.47 -4.47 21.81
N ASP A 558 -13.51 -5.51 20.98
CA ASP A 558 -14.73 -6.07 20.43
C ASP A 558 -15.44 -6.96 21.48
N GLU A 559 -16.77 -6.77 21.62
CA GLU A 559 -17.58 -7.50 22.59
C GLU A 559 -17.59 -9.01 22.33
N ASP A 560 -17.77 -9.42 21.07
CA ASP A 560 -17.87 -10.82 20.70
C ASP A 560 -16.54 -11.55 20.96
N THR A 561 -15.42 -10.90 20.70
CA THR A 561 -14.08 -11.41 20.99
C THR A 561 -13.85 -11.58 22.49
N MET A 562 -14.25 -10.59 23.30
CA MET A 562 -14.14 -10.71 24.77
C MET A 562 -15.03 -11.82 25.33
N ARG A 563 -16.25 -11.97 24.82
CA ARG A 563 -17.15 -13.08 25.26
C ARG A 563 -16.65 -14.44 24.83
N ALA A 564 -15.90 -14.54 23.76
CA ALA A 564 -15.35 -15.79 23.25
C ALA A 564 -13.99 -16.15 23.89
N ALA A 565 -13.38 -15.25 24.65
CA ALA A 565 -12.10 -15.47 25.32
C ALA A 565 -12.19 -16.45 26.49
N ASP A 566 -11.13 -17.24 26.66
CA ASP A 566 -10.99 -18.12 27.82
C ASP A 566 -10.63 -17.34 29.09
N CYS A 567 -9.88 -16.23 28.90
CA CYS A 567 -9.48 -15.33 29.98
C CYS A 567 -9.39 -13.87 29.44
N ILE A 568 -9.82 -12.92 30.25
CA ILE A 568 -9.74 -11.49 29.99
C ILE A 568 -8.84 -10.85 31.05
N VAL A 569 -7.95 -9.98 30.63
CA VAL A 569 -7.14 -9.12 31.51
C VAL A 569 -7.55 -7.68 31.24
N ASP A 570 -8.24 -7.06 32.20
CA ASP A 570 -8.68 -5.68 32.13
C ASP A 570 -7.64 -4.75 32.74
N ILE A 571 -7.06 -3.85 31.95
CA ILE A 571 -5.98 -2.94 32.34
C ILE A 571 -6.54 -1.50 32.43
N GLY A 572 -6.34 -0.87 33.58
CA GLY A 572 -6.89 0.45 33.87
C GLY A 572 -6.32 1.03 35.15
N PRO A 573 -7.17 1.69 35.96
CA PRO A 573 -8.58 2.04 35.71
C PRO A 573 -8.78 3.19 34.71
N GLY A 574 -7.72 3.99 34.45
CA GLY A 574 -7.73 5.14 33.56
C GLY A 574 -6.75 5.01 32.40
N ALA A 575 -6.39 6.15 31.82
CA ALA A 575 -5.39 6.27 30.75
C ALA A 575 -4.14 7.00 31.24
N GLY A 576 -2.98 6.77 30.59
CA GLY A 576 -1.73 7.40 30.94
C GLY A 576 -1.30 7.13 32.38
N GLU A 577 -1.03 8.17 33.15
CA GLU A 577 -0.63 8.05 34.58
C GLU A 577 -1.70 7.42 35.48
N HIS A 578 -2.97 7.52 35.06
CA HIS A 578 -4.10 6.92 35.79
C HIS A 578 -4.37 5.46 35.37
N GLY A 579 -3.62 4.94 34.41
CA GLY A 579 -3.66 3.56 33.95
C GLY A 579 -2.55 2.71 34.57
N GLY A 580 -2.23 1.62 33.91
CA GLY A 580 -1.07 0.78 34.21
C GLY A 580 -1.26 -0.23 35.35
N GLU A 581 -2.50 -0.50 35.76
CA GLU A 581 -2.84 -1.47 36.79
C GLU A 581 -3.75 -2.58 36.22
N VAL A 582 -3.66 -3.78 36.74
CA VAL A 582 -4.61 -4.85 36.42
C VAL A 582 -5.86 -4.65 37.30
N VAL A 583 -6.96 -4.25 36.69
CA VAL A 583 -8.23 -4.03 37.37
C VAL A 583 -8.95 -5.32 37.68
N ALA A 584 -8.93 -6.24 36.70
CA ALA A 584 -9.57 -7.54 36.82
C ALA A 584 -8.91 -8.57 35.91
N ILE A 585 -8.96 -9.84 36.30
CA ILE A 585 -8.57 -10.99 35.47
C ILE A 585 -9.57 -12.12 35.69
N GLY A 586 -9.96 -12.79 34.62
CA GLY A 586 -10.88 -13.94 34.68
C GLY A 586 -11.70 -14.10 33.42
N THR A 587 -12.75 -14.90 33.50
CA THR A 587 -13.72 -15.06 32.41
C THR A 587 -14.58 -13.82 32.19
N ALA A 588 -15.24 -13.72 31.06
CA ALA A 588 -16.16 -12.60 30.78
C ALA A 588 -17.19 -12.40 31.89
N GLU A 589 -17.72 -13.51 32.46
CA GLU A 589 -18.70 -13.44 33.55
C GLU A 589 -18.11 -12.87 34.84
N GLU A 590 -16.86 -13.20 35.16
CA GLU A 590 -16.15 -12.65 36.33
C GLU A 590 -15.85 -11.16 36.16
N ILE A 591 -15.43 -10.75 34.97
CA ILE A 591 -15.21 -9.32 34.63
C ILE A 591 -16.52 -8.52 34.72
N MET A 592 -17.64 -9.05 34.23
CA MET A 592 -18.96 -8.42 34.34
C MET A 592 -19.42 -8.18 35.78
N LYS A 593 -19.03 -9.05 36.73
CA LYS A 593 -19.34 -8.93 38.16
C LYS A 593 -18.47 -7.90 38.88
N ASN A 594 -17.30 -7.53 38.31
CA ASN A 594 -16.41 -6.60 38.97
C ASN A 594 -16.93 -5.14 38.83
N GLU A 595 -17.20 -4.51 39.95
CA GLU A 595 -17.72 -3.14 40.00
C GLU A 595 -16.67 -2.08 39.57
N LYS A 596 -15.37 -2.40 39.74
CA LYS A 596 -14.27 -1.47 39.35
C LYS A 596 -13.95 -1.51 37.87
N SER A 597 -14.41 -2.55 37.17
CA SER A 597 -14.13 -2.72 35.75
C SER A 597 -15.11 -1.93 34.91
N ILE A 598 -14.60 -0.92 34.18
CA ILE A 598 -15.37 -0.16 33.19
C ILE A 598 -15.77 -1.10 32.04
N THR A 599 -14.87 -1.94 31.59
CA THR A 599 -15.17 -2.99 30.60
C THR A 599 -16.31 -3.89 31.05
N GLY A 600 -16.25 -4.37 32.29
CA GLY A 600 -17.32 -5.19 32.89
C GLY A 600 -18.66 -4.45 32.99
N ALA A 601 -18.65 -3.14 33.23
CA ALA A 601 -19.86 -2.34 33.27
C ALA A 601 -20.56 -2.24 31.91
N TYR A 602 -19.81 -2.13 30.80
CA TYR A 602 -20.38 -2.17 29.45
C TYR A 602 -20.81 -3.57 29.03
N LEU A 603 -20.00 -4.60 29.26
CA LEU A 603 -20.33 -6.01 28.93
C LEU A 603 -21.58 -6.51 29.66
N SER A 604 -21.80 -6.07 30.91
CA SER A 604 -22.98 -6.43 31.72
C SER A 604 -24.23 -5.60 31.41
N GLY A 605 -24.09 -4.54 30.60
CA GLY A 605 -25.17 -3.62 30.31
C GLY A 605 -25.49 -2.61 31.44
N ARG A 606 -24.67 -2.55 32.52
CA ARG A 606 -24.80 -1.53 33.57
C ARG A 606 -24.59 -0.11 33.02
N ILE A 607 -23.71 0.02 32.03
CA ILE A 607 -23.53 1.22 31.22
C ILE A 607 -23.81 0.85 29.76
N GLN A 608 -24.64 1.63 29.11
CA GLN A 608 -25.00 1.41 27.69
C GLN A 608 -24.95 2.73 26.92
N ILE A 609 -24.60 2.62 25.67
CA ILE A 609 -24.75 3.74 24.73
C ILE A 609 -26.22 3.80 24.29
N PRO A 610 -26.95 4.89 24.62
CA PRO A 610 -28.39 4.91 24.39
C PRO A 610 -28.72 5.02 22.89
N VAL A 611 -29.77 4.31 22.47
CA VAL A 611 -30.39 4.51 21.16
C VAL A 611 -31.20 5.83 21.23
N PRO A 612 -31.04 6.74 20.23
CA PRO A 612 -31.80 7.98 20.18
C PRO A 612 -33.33 7.69 20.11
N SER A 613 -34.10 8.38 20.92
CA SER A 613 -35.55 8.28 20.91
C SER A 613 -36.18 8.81 19.62
N GLU A 614 -35.54 9.80 19.01
CA GLU A 614 -35.96 10.38 17.73
C GLU A 614 -34.77 10.52 16.81
N ARG A 615 -34.99 10.23 15.52
CA ARG A 615 -33.99 10.42 14.46
C ARG A 615 -34.12 11.82 13.87
N ARG A 616 -32.98 12.49 13.59
CA ARG A 616 -32.99 13.81 12.94
C ARG A 616 -33.53 13.67 11.53
N LYS A 617 -34.30 14.71 11.10
CA LYS A 617 -34.80 14.78 9.74
C LYS A 617 -33.76 15.44 8.82
N PRO A 618 -33.60 14.94 7.59
CA PRO A 618 -32.71 15.56 6.61
C PRO A 618 -33.10 17.00 6.31
N ALA A 619 -32.10 17.91 6.29
CA ALA A 619 -32.25 19.29 5.86
C ALA A 619 -32.24 19.44 4.33
N GLY A 620 -31.67 18.47 3.64
CA GLY A 620 -31.53 18.42 2.19
C GLY A 620 -30.96 17.08 1.73
N TRP A 621 -30.64 16.97 0.46
CA TRP A 621 -30.11 15.73 -0.13
C TRP A 621 -28.96 16.02 -1.08
N LEU A 622 -27.92 15.20 -0.99
CA LEU A 622 -26.83 15.11 -1.93
C LEU A 622 -26.97 13.79 -2.68
N THR A 623 -26.96 13.82 -3.99
CA THR A 623 -27.18 12.61 -4.81
C THR A 623 -25.97 12.32 -5.67
N VAL A 624 -25.33 11.17 -5.47
CA VAL A 624 -24.32 10.62 -6.36
C VAL A 624 -25.01 9.75 -7.39
N LYS A 625 -24.85 10.07 -8.66
CA LYS A 625 -25.47 9.32 -9.79
C LYS A 625 -24.43 8.51 -10.55
N GLY A 626 -24.78 7.29 -10.86
CA GLY A 626 -24.00 6.42 -11.72
C GLY A 626 -22.63 6.07 -11.16
N ALA A 627 -22.52 5.81 -9.86
CA ALA A 627 -21.25 5.42 -9.22
C ALA A 627 -20.79 4.05 -9.73
N ALA A 628 -19.63 4.00 -10.39
CA ALA A 628 -19.11 2.82 -11.10
C ALA A 628 -17.60 2.60 -10.89
N GLU A 629 -17.04 3.11 -9.81
CA GLU A 629 -15.63 2.91 -9.47
C GLU A 629 -15.41 1.56 -8.80
N ASN A 630 -14.32 0.88 -9.14
CA ASN A 630 -13.96 -0.45 -8.66
C ASN A 630 -15.12 -1.47 -8.85
N ASN A 631 -15.66 -1.99 -7.75
CA ASN A 631 -16.73 -2.98 -7.78
C ASN A 631 -18.15 -2.39 -7.78
N LEU A 632 -18.31 -1.07 -7.79
CA LEU A 632 -19.63 -0.43 -7.79
C LEU A 632 -20.37 -0.65 -9.12
N LYS A 633 -21.64 -1.04 -9.03
CA LYS A 633 -22.46 -1.47 -10.18
C LYS A 633 -23.35 -0.36 -10.73
N ASN A 634 -22.76 0.81 -11.05
CA ASN A 634 -23.48 1.98 -11.62
C ASN A 634 -24.69 2.39 -10.76
N ILE A 635 -24.46 2.55 -9.45
CA ILE A 635 -25.51 2.80 -8.46
C ILE A 635 -25.77 4.30 -8.27
N ASP A 636 -27.02 4.62 -7.92
CA ASP A 636 -27.44 5.96 -7.50
C ASP A 636 -27.66 5.97 -5.98
N VAL A 637 -26.94 6.87 -5.30
CA VAL A 637 -26.97 6.94 -3.84
C VAL A 637 -27.28 8.35 -3.37
N LYS A 638 -28.25 8.46 -2.44
CA LYS A 638 -28.66 9.72 -1.81
C LYS A 638 -28.12 9.80 -0.39
N PHE A 639 -27.40 10.86 -0.08
CA PHE A 639 -26.90 11.19 1.26
C PHE A 639 -27.75 12.31 1.84
N PRO A 640 -28.38 12.10 3.00
CA PRO A 640 -29.13 13.16 3.67
C PRO A 640 -28.16 14.20 4.29
N LEU A 641 -28.51 15.48 4.18
CA LEU A 641 -27.72 16.59 4.74
C LEU A 641 -28.22 16.98 6.11
N GLY A 642 -27.29 17.51 6.96
CA GLY A 642 -27.60 17.97 8.30
C GLY A 642 -27.81 16.86 9.34
N VAL A 643 -27.49 15.63 9.04
CA VAL A 643 -27.68 14.45 9.89
C VAL A 643 -26.44 13.57 9.91
N MET A 644 -26.40 12.60 10.81
CA MET A 644 -25.35 11.58 10.89
C MET A 644 -25.77 10.35 10.07
N THR A 645 -25.02 10.08 9.00
CA THR A 645 -25.22 8.92 8.10
C THR A 645 -24.09 7.92 8.30
N CYS A 646 -24.41 6.66 8.56
CA CYS A 646 -23.42 5.57 8.51
C CYS A 646 -23.52 4.81 7.16
N VAL A 647 -22.37 4.61 6.53
CA VAL A 647 -22.23 3.73 5.35
C VAL A 647 -21.67 2.40 5.86
N THR A 648 -22.48 1.36 5.73
CA THR A 648 -22.26 0.03 6.29
C THR A 648 -22.15 -1.03 5.21
N GLY A 649 -21.85 -2.26 5.59
CA GLY A 649 -21.74 -3.41 4.69
C GLY A 649 -20.51 -4.26 4.95
N VAL A 650 -20.46 -5.46 4.40
CA VAL A 650 -19.33 -6.40 4.59
C VAL A 650 -18.00 -5.83 4.07
N SER A 651 -16.90 -6.43 4.49
CA SER A 651 -15.56 -6.05 4.03
C SER A 651 -15.47 -6.20 2.50
N GLY A 652 -14.89 -5.20 1.82
CA GLY A 652 -14.77 -5.20 0.35
C GLY A 652 -16.06 -4.95 -0.43
N SER A 653 -17.19 -4.58 0.20
CA SER A 653 -18.47 -4.33 -0.47
C SER A 653 -18.51 -3.09 -1.36
N GLY A 654 -17.56 -2.16 -1.22
CA GLY A 654 -17.48 -0.93 -2.03
C GLY A 654 -17.73 0.37 -1.28
N LYS A 655 -17.79 0.36 0.07
CA LYS A 655 -17.98 1.53 0.93
C LYS A 655 -16.98 2.65 0.65
N SER A 656 -15.70 2.33 0.74
CA SER A 656 -14.62 3.30 0.51
C SER A 656 -14.56 3.78 -0.95
N SER A 657 -14.93 2.92 -1.91
CA SER A 657 -15.06 3.32 -3.33
C SER A 657 -16.13 4.38 -3.52
N LEU A 658 -17.28 4.24 -2.85
CA LEU A 658 -18.36 5.22 -2.91
C LEU A 658 -18.00 6.50 -2.16
N VAL A 659 -17.53 6.39 -0.92
CA VAL A 659 -17.37 7.55 -0.03
C VAL A 659 -16.03 8.26 -0.27
N ASN A 660 -14.91 7.52 -0.28
CA ASN A 660 -13.58 8.13 -0.38
C ASN A 660 -13.19 8.42 -1.83
N GLU A 661 -13.37 7.45 -2.75
CA GLU A 661 -12.92 7.63 -4.14
C GLU A 661 -13.86 8.51 -4.97
N ILE A 662 -15.18 8.44 -4.76
CA ILE A 662 -16.13 9.23 -5.54
C ILE A 662 -16.57 10.46 -4.76
N LEU A 663 -17.30 10.31 -3.64
CA LEU A 663 -17.94 11.40 -2.94
C LEU A 663 -16.91 12.43 -2.44
N TYR A 664 -15.91 11.98 -1.67
CA TYR A 664 -14.89 12.87 -1.12
C TYR A 664 -14.09 13.58 -2.21
N LYS A 665 -13.54 12.82 -3.18
CA LYS A 665 -12.68 13.41 -4.21
C LYS A 665 -13.42 14.38 -5.10
N ALA A 666 -14.68 14.09 -5.48
CA ALA A 666 -15.50 14.99 -6.28
C ALA A 666 -15.87 16.27 -5.53
N LEU A 667 -16.28 16.17 -4.28
CA LEU A 667 -16.61 17.34 -3.46
C LEU A 667 -15.36 18.14 -3.11
N ALA A 668 -14.22 17.49 -2.80
CA ALA A 668 -12.95 18.16 -2.52
C ALA A 668 -12.46 18.96 -3.74
N LYS A 669 -12.58 18.41 -4.95
CA LYS A 669 -12.30 19.12 -6.19
C LYS A 669 -13.19 20.36 -6.34
N LYS A 670 -14.50 20.23 -6.11
CA LYS A 670 -15.48 21.29 -6.35
C LYS A 670 -15.53 22.35 -5.25
N LEU A 671 -15.48 21.97 -3.98
CA LEU A 671 -15.61 22.85 -2.83
C LEU A 671 -14.26 23.39 -2.31
N ASN A 672 -13.26 22.51 -2.22
CA ASN A 672 -11.95 22.85 -1.67
C ASN A 672 -10.89 23.16 -2.75
N ARG A 673 -11.24 23.07 -4.04
CA ARG A 673 -10.31 23.20 -5.18
C ARG A 673 -9.09 22.27 -5.07
N ALA A 674 -9.31 21.05 -4.53
CA ALA A 674 -8.24 20.09 -4.35
C ALA A 674 -7.85 19.42 -5.67
N HIS A 675 -6.56 19.11 -5.81
CA HIS A 675 -6.01 18.39 -6.96
C HIS A 675 -6.30 16.89 -6.82
N THR A 676 -7.56 16.50 -7.05
CA THR A 676 -8.01 15.11 -6.94
C THR A 676 -8.79 14.71 -8.17
N ILE A 677 -8.63 13.45 -8.56
CA ILE A 677 -9.41 12.84 -9.64
C ILE A 677 -10.46 11.96 -8.99
N PRO A 678 -11.76 12.30 -9.10
CA PRO A 678 -12.81 11.45 -8.56
C PRO A 678 -12.95 10.15 -9.36
N GLY A 679 -13.34 9.09 -8.66
CA GLY A 679 -13.67 7.81 -9.29
C GLY A 679 -14.82 7.92 -10.30
N LYS A 680 -15.02 6.88 -11.08
CA LYS A 680 -16.03 6.85 -12.16
C LYS A 680 -17.43 7.05 -11.62
N HIS A 681 -18.09 8.11 -12.05
CA HIS A 681 -19.49 8.44 -11.74
C HIS A 681 -20.07 9.36 -12.84
N LYS A 682 -21.38 9.51 -12.89
CA LYS A 682 -22.03 10.39 -13.89
C LYS A 682 -22.08 11.85 -13.41
N SER A 683 -22.63 12.09 -12.24
CA SER A 683 -22.77 13.43 -11.67
C SER A 683 -23.02 13.39 -10.16
N ILE A 684 -22.80 14.53 -9.48
CA ILE A 684 -23.22 14.76 -8.10
C ILE A 684 -24.11 16.00 -8.07
N GLU A 685 -25.33 15.82 -7.56
CA GLU A 685 -26.36 16.88 -7.44
C GLU A 685 -26.50 17.31 -5.98
N GLY A 686 -26.86 18.58 -5.74
CA GLY A 686 -27.08 19.15 -4.39
C GLY A 686 -25.82 19.71 -3.73
N VAL A 687 -24.71 19.84 -4.45
CA VAL A 687 -23.43 20.33 -3.91
C VAL A 687 -23.50 21.80 -3.47
N GLU A 688 -24.38 22.57 -4.08
CA GLU A 688 -24.61 23.99 -3.76
C GLU A 688 -25.13 24.23 -2.32
N GLN A 689 -25.63 23.20 -1.66
CA GLN A 689 -26.06 23.23 -0.26
C GLN A 689 -24.89 23.15 0.73
N LEU A 690 -23.70 22.86 0.25
CA LEU A 690 -22.48 22.67 1.04
C LEU A 690 -21.46 23.76 0.75
N ASP A 691 -20.68 24.14 1.75
CA ASP A 691 -19.59 25.11 1.62
C ASP A 691 -18.19 24.48 1.69
N LYS A 692 -18.06 23.37 2.37
CA LYS A 692 -16.76 22.72 2.62
C LYS A 692 -16.89 21.23 2.86
N ILE A 693 -15.86 20.48 2.50
CA ILE A 693 -15.71 19.08 2.85
C ILE A 693 -14.42 18.84 3.64
N ILE A 694 -14.51 17.99 4.65
CA ILE A 694 -13.39 17.62 5.53
C ILE A 694 -13.39 16.10 5.68
N ALA A 695 -12.27 15.47 5.29
CA ALA A 695 -12.04 14.06 5.56
C ALA A 695 -11.18 13.89 6.81
N ILE A 696 -11.58 12.98 7.67
CA ILE A 696 -10.90 12.61 8.92
C ILE A 696 -10.60 11.11 8.84
N ASP A 697 -9.40 10.79 8.39
CA ASP A 697 -8.89 9.44 8.20
C ASP A 697 -7.79 9.11 9.23
N GLN A 698 -7.33 7.87 9.23
CA GLN A 698 -6.28 7.36 10.12
C GLN A 698 -4.86 7.72 9.68
N SER A 699 -4.68 8.49 8.59
CA SER A 699 -3.35 8.89 8.14
C SER A 699 -2.64 9.76 9.19
N PRO A 700 -1.31 9.66 9.33
CA PRO A 700 -0.56 10.46 10.29
C PRO A 700 -0.81 11.95 10.13
N ILE A 701 -0.79 12.72 11.25
CA ILE A 701 -0.91 14.18 11.24
C ILE A 701 0.30 14.90 10.63
N GLY A 702 1.32 14.15 10.25
CA GLY A 702 2.51 14.62 9.54
C GLY A 702 3.50 13.48 9.34
N ARG A 703 4.43 13.67 8.41
CA ARG A 703 5.40 12.62 8.00
C ARG A 703 6.75 12.70 8.74
N THR A 704 6.94 13.73 9.57
CA THR A 704 8.22 13.96 10.26
C THR A 704 8.02 14.00 11.76
N PRO A 705 9.07 13.72 12.55
CA PRO A 705 9.03 13.84 14.01
C PRO A 705 8.71 15.25 14.54
N ARG A 706 8.76 16.27 13.68
CA ARG A 706 8.42 17.66 14.02
C ARG A 706 6.92 17.91 14.10
N SER A 707 6.12 17.08 13.43
CA SER A 707 4.67 17.15 13.52
C SER A 707 4.24 16.52 14.84
N ASN A 708 3.41 17.24 15.58
CA ASN A 708 2.91 16.82 16.89
C ASN A 708 1.51 17.42 17.16
N PRO A 709 0.79 16.97 18.19
CA PRO A 709 -0.55 17.47 18.52
C PRO A 709 -0.62 18.99 18.68
N ALA A 710 0.37 19.60 19.35
CA ALA A 710 0.36 21.06 19.57
C ALA A 710 0.52 21.84 18.25
N THR A 711 1.36 21.38 17.33
CA THR A 711 1.54 22.04 16.02
C THR A 711 0.33 21.86 15.13
N TYR A 712 -0.26 20.68 15.10
CA TYR A 712 -1.39 20.37 14.22
C TYR A 712 -2.67 21.12 14.63
N THR A 713 -2.95 21.22 15.92
CA THR A 713 -4.09 22.00 16.44
C THR A 713 -3.86 23.51 16.35
N GLY A 714 -2.64 23.95 16.09
CA GLY A 714 -2.23 25.35 16.12
C GLY A 714 -2.14 25.93 17.54
N ALA A 715 -2.14 25.10 18.57
CA ALA A 715 -1.90 25.53 19.95
C ALA A 715 -0.46 26.00 20.14
N PHE A 716 0.49 25.38 19.44
CA PHE A 716 1.91 25.69 19.55
C PHE A 716 2.25 27.12 19.08
N ASP A 717 1.53 27.67 18.12
CA ASP A 717 1.73 29.06 17.69
C ASP A 717 1.40 30.04 18.80
N LEU A 718 0.31 29.80 19.51
CA LEU A 718 -0.11 30.61 20.66
C LEU A 718 0.84 30.42 21.86
N ILE A 719 1.37 29.20 22.07
CA ILE A 719 2.35 28.94 23.11
C ILE A 719 3.64 29.71 22.82
N ARG A 720 4.12 29.71 21.57
CA ARG A 720 5.30 30.50 21.17
C ARG A 720 5.11 32.01 21.39
N ASP A 721 3.92 32.52 21.06
CA ASP A 721 3.58 33.93 21.33
C ASP A 721 3.62 34.24 22.80
N LEU A 722 3.10 33.33 23.64
CA LEU A 722 3.11 33.48 25.11
C LEU A 722 4.55 33.51 25.67
N PHE A 723 5.41 32.60 25.19
CA PHE A 723 6.84 32.57 25.60
C PHE A 723 7.58 33.85 25.16
N ALA A 724 7.34 34.34 23.94
CA ALA A 724 7.93 35.56 23.42
C ALA A 724 7.47 36.79 24.19
N ALA A 725 6.27 36.75 24.77
CA ALA A 725 5.73 37.82 25.60
C ALA A 725 6.27 37.82 27.04
N SER A 726 6.97 36.73 27.47
CA SER A 726 7.53 36.64 28.83
C SER A 726 8.61 37.70 29.10
N THR A 727 8.81 38.05 30.35
CA THR A 727 9.81 39.02 30.79
C THR A 727 11.24 38.61 30.37
N ASP A 728 11.58 37.34 30.58
CA ASP A 728 12.90 36.78 30.24
C ASP A 728 13.17 36.83 28.74
N ALA A 729 12.18 36.51 27.91
CA ALA A 729 12.33 36.55 26.46
C ALA A 729 12.50 38.01 25.97
N LYS A 730 11.72 38.95 26.49
CA LYS A 730 11.85 40.39 26.19
C LYS A 730 13.21 40.95 26.60
N ALA A 731 13.70 40.58 27.76
CA ALA A 731 15.00 41.01 28.25
C ALA A 731 16.16 40.52 27.38
N LYS A 732 16.00 39.35 26.78
CA LYS A 732 16.98 38.74 25.86
C LYS A 732 16.74 39.11 24.39
N GLY A 733 15.70 39.89 24.05
CA GLY A 733 15.35 40.27 22.69
C GLY A 733 14.82 39.09 21.85
N TYR A 734 14.29 38.07 22.48
CA TYR A 734 13.81 36.89 21.78
C TYR A 734 12.41 37.08 21.23
N ASN A 735 12.27 36.83 19.93
CA ASN A 735 10.98 36.88 19.25
C ASN A 735 10.37 35.45 19.13
N LYS A 736 9.12 35.37 18.62
CA LYS A 736 8.38 34.14 18.39
C LYS A 736 9.18 33.06 17.60
N GLY A 737 10.07 33.50 16.69
CA GLY A 737 10.90 32.59 15.89
C GLY A 737 11.90 31.80 16.74
N ARG A 738 12.38 32.37 17.87
CA ARG A 738 13.33 31.70 18.77
C ARG A 738 12.77 30.41 19.38
N PHE A 739 11.48 30.39 19.63
CA PHE A 739 10.75 29.26 20.23
C PHE A 739 10.25 28.25 19.20
N SER A 740 10.67 28.35 17.95
CA SER A 740 10.35 27.39 16.89
C SER A 740 11.48 26.38 16.70
N PHE A 741 11.21 25.10 16.85
CA PHE A 741 12.17 24.05 16.52
C PHE A 741 12.38 23.86 15.00
N ASN A 742 11.60 24.53 14.14
CA ASN A 742 11.78 24.53 12.67
C ASN A 742 12.72 25.64 12.18
N LYS A 743 12.96 26.71 12.98
CA LYS A 743 13.77 27.86 12.58
C LYS A 743 15.13 27.82 13.25
N LYS A 744 16.16 28.24 12.53
CA LYS A 744 17.51 28.44 13.10
C LYS A 744 17.47 29.52 14.19
N GLY A 745 18.38 29.39 15.16
CA GLY A 745 18.58 30.35 16.24
C GLY A 745 18.12 29.84 17.61
N GLY A 746 16.98 29.14 17.72
CA GLY A 746 16.50 28.58 18.98
C GLY A 746 16.52 27.08 19.07
N ARG A 747 16.57 26.39 17.96
CA ARG A 747 16.61 24.92 17.89
C ARG A 747 18.01 24.37 18.14
N CYS A 748 18.08 23.10 18.50
CA CYS A 748 19.34 22.35 18.48
C CYS A 748 19.77 22.14 17.02
N GLU A 749 20.94 22.64 16.64
CA GLU A 749 21.41 22.52 15.26
C GLU A 749 21.95 21.11 14.93
N ALA A 750 22.38 20.31 15.93
CA ALA A 750 22.83 18.93 15.71
C ALA A 750 21.73 18.02 15.19
N CYS A 751 20.52 18.07 15.77
CA CYS A 751 19.35 17.34 15.29
C CYS A 751 18.40 18.22 14.45
N SER A 752 18.77 19.46 14.14
CA SER A 752 17.92 20.42 13.41
C SER A 752 16.53 20.61 14.00
N GLY A 753 16.37 20.38 15.31
CA GLY A 753 15.10 20.49 16.03
C GLY A 753 14.24 19.23 16.08
N ASP A 754 14.70 18.11 15.54
CA ASP A 754 13.96 16.83 15.58
C ASP A 754 13.96 16.19 16.96
N GLY A 755 14.99 16.47 17.79
CA GLY A 755 15.20 15.85 19.09
C GLY A 755 15.80 14.43 19.00
N ILE A 756 15.69 13.82 17.85
CA ILE A 756 16.20 12.47 17.53
C ILE A 756 17.09 12.53 16.29
N ILE A 757 17.98 11.56 16.17
CA ILE A 757 18.84 11.34 15.00
C ILE A 757 18.41 10.03 14.36
N LYS A 758 18.07 10.09 13.06
CA LYS A 758 17.76 8.93 12.25
C LYS A 758 19.07 8.29 11.77
N ILE A 759 19.29 7.04 12.11
CA ILE A 759 20.39 6.23 11.59
C ILE A 759 19.82 5.31 10.51
N GLU A 760 20.16 5.58 9.25
CA GLU A 760 19.70 4.76 8.12
C GLU A 760 20.48 3.44 8.07
N MET A 761 19.76 2.35 8.13
CA MET A 761 20.30 0.98 8.10
C MET A 761 19.88 0.35 6.76
N HIS A 762 20.80 0.25 5.80
CA HIS A 762 20.50 -0.18 4.41
C HIS A 762 19.74 -1.51 4.28
N PHE A 763 19.85 -2.43 5.23
CA PHE A 763 19.21 -3.76 5.20
C PHE A 763 18.28 -4.04 6.39
N LEU A 764 18.21 -3.11 7.35
CA LEU A 764 17.41 -3.20 8.57
C LEU A 764 16.50 -1.97 8.67
N PRO A 765 15.45 -2.01 9.50
CA PRO A 765 14.66 -0.82 9.79
C PRO A 765 15.54 0.31 10.36
N ASP A 766 15.25 1.54 9.96
CA ASP A 766 15.94 2.72 10.45
C ASP A 766 15.83 2.83 11.98
N VAL A 767 16.93 3.17 12.64
CA VAL A 767 16.98 3.35 14.09
C VAL A 767 16.92 4.84 14.43
N TYR A 768 16.07 5.19 15.39
CA TYR A 768 15.93 6.55 15.89
C TYR A 768 16.51 6.63 17.31
N VAL A 769 17.54 7.44 17.50
CA VAL A 769 18.19 7.64 18.81
C VAL A 769 18.00 9.08 19.28
N PRO A 770 17.84 9.33 20.59
CA PRO A 770 17.80 10.68 21.12
C PRO A 770 19.09 11.45 20.76
N CYS A 771 18.96 12.73 20.42
CA CYS A 771 20.10 13.56 20.09
C CYS A 771 20.97 13.79 21.34
N GLU A 772 22.22 13.37 21.32
CA GLU A 772 23.17 13.50 22.45
C GLU A 772 23.38 14.94 22.87
N VAL A 773 23.39 15.90 21.91
CA VAL A 773 23.66 17.32 22.19
C VAL A 773 22.52 17.97 22.98
N CYS A 774 21.27 17.70 22.65
CA CYS A 774 20.13 18.31 23.35
C CYS A 774 19.42 17.33 24.30
N GLY A 775 19.83 16.06 24.37
CA GLY A 775 19.17 15.05 25.18
C GLY A 775 17.67 14.90 24.83
N GLY A 776 17.32 14.93 23.55
CA GLY A 776 15.94 14.86 23.07
C GLY A 776 15.15 16.17 23.17
N LYS A 777 15.68 17.24 23.75
CA LYS A 777 14.95 18.48 24.10
C LYS A 777 14.65 19.42 22.92
N ARG A 778 15.15 19.15 21.71
CA ARG A 778 14.90 19.89 20.46
C ARG A 778 15.47 21.31 20.39
N TYR A 779 15.75 21.97 21.52
CA TYR A 779 16.18 23.36 21.63
C TYR A 779 17.60 23.49 22.16
N ASN A 780 18.23 24.63 21.92
CA ASN A 780 19.49 24.98 22.55
C ASN A 780 19.28 25.41 24.03
N ARG A 781 20.36 25.42 24.82
CA ARG A 781 20.31 25.73 26.25
C ARG A 781 19.72 27.10 26.53
N GLU A 782 20.10 28.10 25.77
CA GLU A 782 19.67 29.50 25.95
C GLU A 782 18.15 29.68 25.79
N THR A 783 17.54 28.96 24.83
CA THR A 783 16.09 28.97 24.64
C THR A 783 15.36 28.29 25.79
N LEU A 784 15.94 27.22 26.35
CA LEU A 784 15.37 26.49 27.49
C LEU A 784 15.48 27.23 28.83
N GLU A 785 16.31 28.27 28.94
CA GLU A 785 16.40 29.13 30.10
C GLU A 785 15.15 30.02 30.28
N VAL A 786 14.48 30.37 29.18
CA VAL A 786 13.23 31.14 29.22
C VAL A 786 12.10 30.27 29.78
N LYS A 787 11.47 30.75 30.84
CA LYS A 787 10.44 30.01 31.58
C LYS A 787 9.14 30.79 31.62
N TYR A 788 8.04 30.08 31.53
CA TYR A 788 6.71 30.57 31.85
C TYR A 788 6.12 29.72 32.96
N LYS A 789 5.71 30.35 34.08
CA LYS A 789 5.29 29.65 35.33
C LYS A 789 6.29 28.53 35.72
N GLY A 790 7.60 28.81 35.61
CA GLY A 790 8.67 27.89 36.02
C GLY A 790 8.96 26.76 35.00
N LYS A 791 8.24 26.66 33.90
CA LYS A 791 8.40 25.61 32.86
C LYS A 791 9.03 26.19 31.59
N SER A 792 10.01 25.49 31.03
CA SER A 792 10.58 25.79 29.69
C SER A 792 9.61 25.39 28.58
N ILE A 793 9.87 25.83 27.36
CA ILE A 793 9.07 25.42 26.20
C ILE A 793 9.10 23.91 25.94
N TYR A 794 10.21 23.26 26.25
CA TYR A 794 10.31 21.79 26.19
C TYR A 794 9.43 21.13 27.25
N ASP A 795 9.46 21.62 28.50
CA ASP A 795 8.63 21.07 29.56
C ASP A 795 7.14 21.16 29.19
N VAL A 796 6.73 22.27 28.56
CA VAL A 796 5.34 22.44 28.07
C VAL A 796 5.01 21.46 26.94
N LEU A 797 5.92 21.23 26.00
CA LEU A 797 5.70 20.22 24.96
C LEU A 797 5.65 18.81 25.54
N ASN A 798 6.32 18.55 26.62
CA ASN A 798 6.36 17.24 27.29
C ASN A 798 5.18 17.01 28.24
N MET A 799 4.37 18.05 28.54
CA MET A 799 3.14 17.91 29.30
C MET A 799 2.12 17.06 28.57
N THR A 800 1.39 16.25 29.34
CA THR A 800 0.18 15.61 28.87
C THR A 800 -0.90 16.67 28.58
N VAL A 801 -1.90 16.32 27.78
CA VAL A 801 -3.04 17.22 27.52
C VAL A 801 -3.75 17.58 28.82
N GLU A 802 -3.87 16.62 29.77
CA GLU A 802 -4.48 16.86 31.10
C GLU A 802 -3.67 17.87 31.91
N GLU A 803 -2.36 17.72 32.04
CA GLU A 803 -1.49 18.68 32.72
C GLU A 803 -1.54 20.06 32.08
N ALA A 804 -1.52 20.09 30.74
CA ALA A 804 -1.57 21.33 29.96
C ALA A 804 -2.92 22.07 30.14
N MET A 805 -4.03 21.37 30.33
CA MET A 805 -5.33 21.94 30.64
C MET A 805 -5.26 22.77 31.94
N LYS A 806 -4.68 22.18 32.98
CA LYS A 806 -4.50 22.87 34.29
C LYS A 806 -3.51 24.02 34.18
N PHE A 807 -2.39 23.81 33.46
CA PHE A 807 -1.33 24.80 33.31
C PHE A 807 -1.78 26.08 32.58
N PHE A 808 -2.61 25.92 31.53
CA PHE A 808 -3.11 27.01 30.69
C PHE A 808 -4.54 27.47 31.06
N GLU A 809 -5.07 27.10 32.21
CA GLU A 809 -6.44 27.47 32.65
C GLU A 809 -6.74 28.98 32.49
N ASN A 810 -5.74 29.83 32.82
CA ASN A 810 -5.86 31.29 32.74
C ASN A 810 -5.48 31.87 31.36
N VAL A 811 -5.32 31.04 30.32
CA VAL A 811 -4.98 31.47 28.95
C VAL A 811 -6.05 30.94 27.99
N PRO A 812 -7.22 31.62 27.87
CA PRO A 812 -8.39 31.05 27.19
C PRO A 812 -8.15 30.62 25.73
N SER A 813 -7.27 31.32 25.01
CA SER A 813 -6.95 31.00 23.60
C SER A 813 -6.22 29.67 23.44
N ILE A 814 -5.32 29.33 24.36
CA ILE A 814 -4.59 28.08 24.39
C ILE A 814 -5.47 26.98 24.99
N HIS A 815 -6.08 27.27 26.15
CA HIS A 815 -6.96 26.36 26.86
C HIS A 815 -8.05 25.76 25.96
N ARG A 816 -8.76 26.60 25.18
CA ARG A 816 -9.80 26.13 24.25
C ARG A 816 -9.32 25.11 23.25
N LYS A 817 -8.09 25.27 22.71
CA LYS A 817 -7.53 24.29 21.75
C LYS A 817 -7.10 22.98 22.41
N ILE A 818 -6.59 23.04 23.63
CA ILE A 818 -6.21 21.87 24.41
C ILE A 818 -7.45 21.14 24.93
N ALA A 819 -8.51 21.89 25.31
CA ALA A 819 -9.78 21.30 25.74
C ALA A 819 -10.41 20.41 24.68
N THR A 820 -10.32 20.74 23.39
CA THR A 820 -10.84 19.86 22.33
C THR A 820 -10.06 18.55 22.22
N LEU A 821 -8.75 18.53 22.52
CA LEU A 821 -7.96 17.29 22.60
C LEU A 821 -8.39 16.44 23.81
N TYR A 822 -8.70 17.08 24.92
CA TYR A 822 -9.22 16.42 26.12
C TYR A 822 -10.61 15.80 25.87
N ASP A 823 -11.51 16.55 25.22
CA ASP A 823 -12.87 16.15 24.90
C ASP A 823 -12.91 14.88 24.01
N VAL A 824 -11.98 14.76 23.06
CA VAL A 824 -11.88 13.56 22.19
C VAL A 824 -11.21 12.36 22.87
N GLY A 825 -10.94 12.42 24.21
CA GLY A 825 -10.36 11.30 24.96
C GLY A 825 -8.86 11.16 24.83
N LEU A 826 -8.12 12.22 24.47
CA LEU A 826 -6.66 12.23 24.33
C LEU A 826 -5.97 12.92 25.52
N SER A 827 -6.50 12.76 26.74
CA SER A 827 -5.94 13.38 27.96
C SER A 827 -4.50 12.93 28.26
N TYR A 828 -4.13 11.73 27.88
CA TYR A 828 -2.87 11.06 28.19
C TYR A 828 -1.73 11.37 27.23
N ILE A 829 -2.00 11.82 26.00
CA ILE A 829 -0.94 12.12 25.02
C ILE A 829 -0.18 13.38 25.39
N ARG A 830 1.11 13.46 25.02
CA ARG A 830 1.91 14.68 25.22
C ARG A 830 1.70 15.66 24.08
N LEU A 831 1.70 16.95 24.39
CA LEU A 831 1.53 18.02 23.38
C LEU A 831 2.59 17.97 22.27
N GLY A 832 3.83 17.60 22.60
CA GLY A 832 4.95 17.49 21.67
C GLY A 832 5.25 16.08 21.17
N GLN A 833 4.36 15.09 21.43
CA GLN A 833 4.56 13.71 20.98
C GLN A 833 4.69 13.64 19.47
N PRO A 834 5.76 13.02 18.92
CA PRO A 834 5.96 12.90 17.49
C PRO A 834 4.81 12.17 16.79
N SER A 835 4.44 12.64 15.61
CA SER A 835 3.38 11.99 14.81
C SER A 835 3.69 10.53 14.44
N THR A 836 4.95 10.16 14.43
CA THR A 836 5.42 8.79 14.14
C THR A 836 5.16 7.80 15.28
N GLU A 837 4.93 8.30 16.49
CA GLU A 837 4.62 7.49 17.68
C GLU A 837 3.12 7.35 17.92
N LEU A 838 2.30 8.19 17.27
CA LEU A 838 0.86 8.14 17.40
C LEU A 838 0.25 6.96 16.65
N SER A 839 -0.76 6.33 17.24
CA SER A 839 -1.60 5.36 16.55
C SER A 839 -2.51 6.04 15.49
N GLY A 840 -3.02 5.27 14.54
CA GLY A 840 -3.95 5.79 13.53
C GLY A 840 -5.20 6.43 14.15
N GLY A 841 -5.76 5.81 15.19
CA GLY A 841 -6.92 6.31 15.92
C GLY A 841 -6.61 7.61 16.70
N GLU A 842 -5.43 7.74 17.30
CA GLU A 842 -5.00 8.99 17.95
C GLU A 842 -4.83 10.11 16.93
N ALA A 843 -4.18 9.85 15.79
CA ALA A 843 -4.04 10.81 14.72
C ALA A 843 -5.42 11.31 14.21
N GLN A 844 -6.36 10.40 14.03
CA GLN A 844 -7.73 10.72 13.62
C GLN A 844 -8.45 11.59 14.64
N ARG A 845 -8.35 11.27 15.94
CA ARG A 845 -8.94 12.08 17.02
C ARG A 845 -8.31 13.47 17.13
N ILE A 846 -7.00 13.62 16.86
CA ILE A 846 -6.35 14.94 16.82
C ILE A 846 -6.91 15.77 15.65
N LYS A 847 -7.13 15.16 14.47
CA LYS A 847 -7.77 15.84 13.34
C LYS A 847 -9.18 16.29 13.69
N LEU A 848 -9.97 15.42 14.33
CA LEU A 848 -11.32 15.73 14.80
C LEU A 848 -11.32 16.88 15.82
N ALA A 849 -10.44 16.84 16.83
CA ALA A 849 -10.27 17.91 17.83
C ALA A 849 -9.94 19.26 17.18
N THR A 850 -9.10 19.24 16.15
CA THR A 850 -8.74 20.45 15.40
C THR A 850 -9.95 21.07 14.72
N GLU A 851 -10.80 20.27 14.10
CA GLU A 851 -12.02 20.76 13.44
C GLU A 851 -13.06 21.27 14.46
N LEU A 852 -13.21 20.58 15.58
CA LEU A 852 -14.07 21.02 16.68
C LEU A 852 -13.66 22.38 17.28
N SER A 853 -12.36 22.70 17.23
CA SER A 853 -11.85 24.00 17.73
C SER A 853 -12.21 25.18 16.82
N LYS A 854 -12.68 24.94 15.58
CA LYS A 854 -13.07 25.95 14.60
C LYS A 854 -14.56 26.29 14.73
N ARG A 855 -14.95 27.50 14.33
CA ARG A 855 -16.36 27.84 14.21
C ARG A 855 -16.95 27.19 12.98
N GLY A 856 -17.98 26.36 13.17
CA GLY A 856 -18.72 25.73 12.07
C GLY A 856 -19.66 26.70 11.36
N THR A 857 -19.89 26.50 10.07
CA THR A 857 -20.88 27.25 9.25
C THR A 857 -22.24 26.59 9.26
N GLY A 858 -22.31 25.32 9.73
CA GLY A 858 -23.53 24.51 9.65
C GLY A 858 -23.80 23.91 8.25
N LYS A 859 -22.87 24.10 7.29
CA LYS A 859 -22.96 23.56 5.91
C LYS A 859 -21.75 22.73 5.52
N THR A 860 -20.95 22.31 6.50
CA THR A 860 -19.76 21.49 6.27
C THR A 860 -20.15 20.01 6.26
N ILE A 861 -19.62 19.24 5.30
CA ILE A 861 -19.71 17.78 5.30
C ILE A 861 -18.40 17.19 5.86
N TYR A 862 -18.53 16.39 6.90
CA TYR A 862 -17.44 15.62 7.50
C TYR A 862 -17.53 14.17 7.04
N ILE A 863 -16.42 13.64 6.54
CA ILE A 863 -16.30 12.22 6.19
C ILE A 863 -15.31 11.59 7.16
N LEU A 864 -15.74 10.54 7.87
CA LEU A 864 -14.92 9.78 8.81
C LEU A 864 -14.85 8.33 8.34
N ASP A 865 -13.64 7.79 8.32
CA ASP A 865 -13.38 6.40 7.93
C ASP A 865 -12.98 5.60 9.16
N GLU A 866 -13.86 4.68 9.58
CA GLU A 866 -13.72 3.79 10.73
C GLU A 866 -13.20 4.50 12.01
N PRO A 867 -13.87 5.54 12.50
CA PRO A 867 -13.37 6.35 13.62
C PRO A 867 -13.36 5.64 14.98
N THR A 868 -13.97 4.47 15.10
CA THR A 868 -13.96 3.67 16.33
C THR A 868 -12.76 2.71 16.44
N THR A 869 -11.89 2.69 15.44
CA THR A 869 -10.70 1.85 15.43
C THR A 869 -9.84 2.06 16.68
N GLY A 870 -9.54 0.98 17.40
CA GLY A 870 -8.70 1.02 18.60
C GLY A 870 -9.35 1.69 19.82
N LEU A 871 -10.67 1.87 19.82
CA LEU A 871 -11.39 2.52 20.90
C LEU A 871 -12.11 1.52 21.79
N HIS A 872 -11.91 1.68 23.09
CA HIS A 872 -12.73 1.02 24.11
C HIS A 872 -14.17 1.59 24.10
N PHE A 873 -15.16 0.85 24.57
CA PHE A 873 -16.58 1.26 24.65
C PHE A 873 -16.79 2.67 25.20
N ALA A 874 -16.09 3.03 26.28
CA ALA A 874 -16.19 4.37 26.88
C ALA A 874 -15.68 5.47 25.95
N ASP A 875 -14.63 5.19 25.15
CA ASP A 875 -14.10 6.14 24.16
C ASP A 875 -15.05 6.25 22.96
N VAL A 876 -15.66 5.12 22.54
CA VAL A 876 -16.72 5.09 21.50
C VAL A 876 -17.92 5.94 21.94
N HIS A 877 -18.35 5.83 23.20
CA HIS A 877 -19.44 6.62 23.77
C HIS A 877 -19.17 8.11 23.64
N ARG A 878 -17.99 8.57 24.05
CA ARG A 878 -17.56 9.97 23.89
C ARG A 878 -17.52 10.42 22.44
N LEU A 879 -17.00 9.56 21.56
CA LEU A 879 -16.94 9.84 20.13
C LEU A 879 -18.33 10.05 19.54
N ILE A 880 -19.30 9.22 19.87
CA ILE A 880 -20.69 9.36 19.43
C ILE A 880 -21.27 10.70 19.86
N GLU A 881 -21.07 11.11 21.12
CA GLU A 881 -21.51 12.42 21.60
C GLU A 881 -20.94 13.57 20.78
N ILE A 882 -19.66 13.47 20.40
CA ILE A 882 -18.98 14.46 19.57
C ILE A 882 -19.56 14.51 18.16
N LEU A 883 -19.78 13.35 17.52
CA LEU A 883 -20.36 13.27 16.18
C LEU A 883 -21.78 13.84 16.17
N ARG A 884 -22.55 13.59 17.24
CA ARG A 884 -23.89 14.17 17.40
C ARG A 884 -23.84 15.68 17.58
N ARG A 885 -22.91 16.24 18.37
CA ARG A 885 -22.68 17.69 18.49
C ARG A 885 -22.36 18.35 17.16
N LEU A 886 -21.59 17.68 16.26
CA LEU A 886 -21.32 18.20 14.92
C LEU A 886 -22.61 18.27 14.07
N SER A 887 -23.45 17.23 14.14
CA SER A 887 -24.72 17.20 13.43
C SER A 887 -25.74 18.20 14.01
N ASP A 888 -25.78 18.39 15.34
CA ASP A 888 -26.61 19.39 16.02
C ASP A 888 -26.25 20.82 15.58
N GLY A 889 -24.98 21.06 15.21
CA GLY A 889 -24.53 22.29 14.58
C GLY A 889 -24.96 22.48 13.12
N GLY A 890 -25.83 21.63 12.57
CA GLY A 890 -26.34 21.68 11.19
C GLY A 890 -25.42 21.03 10.15
N ASN A 891 -24.25 20.53 10.57
CA ASN A 891 -23.31 19.89 9.65
C ASN A 891 -23.77 18.47 9.25
N THR A 892 -23.31 18.03 8.11
CA THR A 892 -23.50 16.66 7.64
C THR A 892 -22.33 15.80 8.09
N VAL A 893 -22.61 14.64 8.69
CA VAL A 893 -21.58 13.69 9.13
C VAL A 893 -21.80 12.37 8.41
N VAL A 894 -20.85 11.94 7.59
CA VAL A 894 -20.84 10.65 6.91
C VAL A 894 -19.74 9.80 7.51
N VAL A 895 -20.12 8.64 8.03
CA VAL A 895 -19.19 7.73 8.72
C VAL A 895 -19.21 6.38 8.02
N ILE A 896 -18.05 5.87 7.62
CA ILE A 896 -17.90 4.47 7.24
C ILE A 896 -17.66 3.70 8.54
N GLU A 897 -18.53 2.76 8.90
CA GLU A 897 -18.44 2.06 10.18
C GLU A 897 -18.95 0.63 10.17
N HIS A 898 -18.39 -0.14 11.10
CA HIS A 898 -18.78 -1.52 11.41
C HIS A 898 -19.23 -1.70 12.87
N ASN A 899 -18.89 -0.74 13.73
CA ASN A 899 -19.25 -0.75 15.13
C ASN A 899 -20.78 -0.55 15.31
N LEU A 900 -21.43 -1.54 15.91
CA LEU A 900 -22.89 -1.55 16.07
C LEU A 900 -23.40 -0.43 16.99
N ASP A 901 -22.59 0.05 17.94
CA ASP A 901 -22.96 1.17 18.79
C ASP A 901 -23.07 2.49 18.03
N VAL A 902 -22.17 2.73 17.08
CA VAL A 902 -22.24 3.88 16.17
C VAL A 902 -23.42 3.70 15.19
N ILE A 903 -23.56 2.52 14.62
CA ILE A 903 -24.62 2.21 13.64
C ILE A 903 -26.02 2.42 14.26
N LYS A 904 -26.26 1.89 15.48
CA LYS A 904 -27.57 2.06 16.14
C LYS A 904 -27.91 3.51 16.49
N THR A 905 -26.89 4.37 16.65
CA THR A 905 -27.07 5.78 16.99
C THR A 905 -27.17 6.72 15.80
N ALA A 906 -26.89 6.24 14.57
CA ALA A 906 -26.97 7.01 13.35
C ALA A 906 -28.41 7.42 13.02
N ASP A 907 -28.58 8.56 12.35
CA ASP A 907 -29.89 9.00 11.86
C ASP A 907 -30.31 8.29 10.57
N TYR A 908 -29.33 7.92 9.75
CA TYR A 908 -29.55 7.27 8.44
C TYR A 908 -28.46 6.25 8.16
N LEU A 909 -28.83 5.15 7.55
CA LEU A 909 -27.90 4.09 7.12
C LEU A 909 -27.96 3.92 5.59
N ILE A 910 -26.79 3.58 5.02
CA ILE A 910 -26.64 3.15 3.64
C ILE A 910 -25.84 1.85 3.69
N ASP A 911 -26.51 0.71 3.46
CA ASP A 911 -25.90 -0.61 3.53
C ASP A 911 -25.53 -1.11 2.14
N ILE A 912 -24.21 -1.36 1.92
CA ILE A 912 -23.65 -1.75 0.64
C ILE A 912 -23.25 -3.22 0.67
N GLY A 913 -23.66 -3.98 -0.31
CA GLY A 913 -23.41 -5.39 -0.38
C GLY A 913 -23.88 -6.04 -1.67
N PRO A 914 -24.37 -7.33 -1.59
CA PRO A 914 -24.48 -8.17 -0.40
C PRO A 914 -23.15 -8.75 0.07
N GLU A 915 -22.18 -8.97 -0.84
CA GLU A 915 -20.90 -9.60 -0.56
C GLU A 915 -19.74 -8.63 -0.82
N GLY A 916 -18.51 -9.09 -0.59
CA GLY A 916 -17.28 -8.37 -0.97
C GLY A 916 -16.92 -8.56 -2.44
N GLY A 917 -16.06 -7.69 -2.98
CA GLY A 917 -15.53 -7.77 -4.34
C GLY A 917 -16.63 -7.73 -5.41
N GLU A 918 -16.59 -8.63 -6.39
CA GLU A 918 -17.55 -8.66 -7.49
C GLU A 918 -19.00 -8.95 -7.06
N GLY A 919 -19.18 -9.65 -5.94
CA GLY A 919 -20.48 -9.91 -5.35
C GLY A 919 -21.11 -8.70 -4.66
N GLY A 920 -20.35 -7.62 -4.48
CA GLY A 920 -20.77 -6.38 -3.83
C GLY A 920 -21.19 -5.29 -4.79
N GLY A 921 -21.09 -4.05 -4.35
CA GLY A 921 -21.22 -2.86 -5.18
C GLY A 921 -22.66 -2.39 -5.44
N THR A 922 -23.63 -2.89 -4.66
CA THR A 922 -25.04 -2.47 -4.74
C THR A 922 -25.53 -1.96 -3.39
N VAL A 923 -26.53 -1.09 -3.38
CA VAL A 923 -27.19 -0.67 -2.15
C VAL A 923 -28.26 -1.72 -1.80
N ILE A 924 -28.08 -2.39 -0.66
CA ILE A 924 -29.00 -3.44 -0.17
C ILE A 924 -30.15 -2.82 0.60
N ALA A 925 -29.83 -1.90 1.49
CA ALA A 925 -30.79 -1.22 2.35
C ALA A 925 -30.39 0.23 2.56
N LYS A 926 -31.37 1.09 2.78
CA LYS A 926 -31.18 2.51 3.12
C LYS A 926 -32.36 2.98 3.97
N GLY A 927 -32.10 3.91 4.87
CA GLY A 927 -33.16 4.43 5.75
C GLY A 927 -32.66 4.57 7.19
N THR A 928 -33.56 4.63 8.13
CA THR A 928 -33.20 4.62 9.56
C THR A 928 -32.65 3.24 9.96
N PRO A 929 -31.92 3.13 11.06
CA PRO A 929 -31.46 1.83 11.56
C PRO A 929 -32.59 0.81 11.72
N GLU A 930 -33.76 1.25 12.11
CA GLU A 930 -34.97 0.44 12.27
C GLU A 930 -35.47 -0.12 10.91
N GLU A 931 -35.49 0.72 9.87
CA GLU A 931 -35.89 0.32 8.51
C GLU A 931 -34.88 -0.67 7.90
N VAL A 932 -33.60 -0.45 8.13
CA VAL A 932 -32.53 -1.37 7.68
C VAL A 932 -32.58 -2.69 8.43
N ALA A 933 -32.89 -2.68 9.74
CA ALA A 933 -33.08 -3.89 10.55
C ALA A 933 -34.26 -4.75 10.08
N ALA A 934 -35.26 -4.14 9.46
CA ALA A 934 -36.41 -4.82 8.88
C ALA A 934 -36.19 -5.32 7.43
N THR A 935 -35.09 -4.90 6.77
CA THR A 935 -34.81 -5.24 5.36
C THR A 935 -34.22 -6.66 5.25
N PRO A 936 -34.89 -7.60 4.55
CA PRO A 936 -34.34 -8.93 4.31
C PRO A 936 -33.04 -8.83 3.47
N GLY A 937 -32.04 -9.62 3.84
CA GLY A 937 -30.76 -9.68 3.10
C GLY A 937 -29.70 -8.68 3.54
N SER A 938 -30.01 -7.74 4.42
CA SER A 938 -29.01 -6.88 5.07
C SER A 938 -28.34 -7.60 6.23
N TYR A 939 -27.04 -7.88 6.11
CA TYR A 939 -26.27 -8.42 7.23
C TYR A 939 -26.20 -7.41 8.37
N THR A 940 -25.92 -6.15 8.07
CA THR A 940 -25.90 -5.08 9.06
C THR A 940 -27.24 -5.00 9.81
N GLY A 941 -28.36 -5.05 9.07
CA GLY A 941 -29.71 -5.07 9.64
C GLY A 941 -29.93 -6.22 10.62
N LYS A 942 -29.48 -7.43 10.27
CA LYS A 942 -29.56 -8.62 11.14
C LYS A 942 -28.85 -8.43 12.48
N TYR A 943 -27.62 -7.85 12.46
CA TYR A 943 -26.85 -7.67 13.70
C TYR A 943 -27.33 -6.48 14.52
N VAL A 944 -27.66 -5.36 13.88
CA VAL A 944 -28.12 -4.15 14.61
C VAL A 944 -29.48 -4.34 15.27
N LYS A 945 -30.33 -5.24 14.74
CA LYS A 945 -31.62 -5.58 15.31
C LYS A 945 -31.56 -5.99 16.78
N LYS A 946 -30.47 -6.65 17.20
CA LYS A 946 -30.24 -7.07 18.59
C LYS A 946 -30.17 -5.89 19.59
N TYR A 947 -29.82 -4.71 19.09
CA TYR A 947 -29.58 -3.50 19.87
C TYR A 947 -30.72 -2.46 19.72
N LEU A 948 -31.67 -2.71 18.84
CA LEU A 948 -32.86 -1.88 18.64
C LEU A 948 -34.07 -2.58 19.29
N ASN A 949 -34.94 -1.78 19.89
CA ASN A 949 -36.17 -2.30 20.48
C ASN A 949 -37.25 -2.55 19.38
N VAL A 950 -36.90 -3.33 18.33
CA VAL A 950 -37.78 -3.61 17.19
C VAL A 950 -37.96 -5.12 17.00
#